data_4d8c65432384ecc264f01a417b002f5b
#
_entry.id   4d8c65432384ecc264f01a417b002f5b
#
_cell.length_a   1.000
_cell.length_b   1.000
_cell.length_c   1.000
_cell.angle_alpha   90.00
_cell.angle_beta   90.00
_cell.angle_gamma   90.00
#
_symmetry.space_group_name_H-M   'P 1'
#
loop_
_entity.id
_entity.type
_entity.pdbx_description
1 polymer ?
#
loop_
_entity_poly.entity_id
_entity_poly.type
_entity_poly.pdbx_seq_one_letter_code
_entity_poly.pdbx_strand_id
1 'polypeptide(L)'
;MRPGAAFPGRTSLDSAVPLAYLPQTMPDLSITLPDGSQKQVPAGTTVADFVKQHIGSGLARAALFAKLDDEELDLSRPLTRSGKLTVFTSKSREGLDLIRHDAAHIMASVVQRLFPGTQVTIGPSTEDGFYYDFFREKPFTPEDLQRIEKEANEEIRKDLPFVRREVSKEEALALFEKLGEKFKIEIVNDIFAKGAKTLTLYSHGDWVDFCLGPHAPSTGKVGVIKLLNVAGAYWRGDHRNPQLQRIYGTAFFDKKDLDAWLKQQEEAKKRDHRKLGKELDLFYFHPFAPGAAFWTHKGTLLFHTLSNAMRGLCLRNGYQEIKTPLIYNKGLWEISGHWGKYRENMFLIQDSETGEHDSSLKPMNCPSHYLLYSMKKHSYRELPLRFHTQDVLHRNEATGVLSGLTRVRQFQQDDAHILLMESQITDEVKRLAEMIARVYTALGLEFTAKFATRPEQRIGDDALWDCAESSLRAALEQTGLRYELKPGDGAFYGPKIDFDVSDSIGRKWQLGTIQVDYIAPERFDLTYVGEDNKEHRPVVIHRAIYGSFERFIAILIEHYAGNFPVWLAPVQARVITVADRHMPWAREVAQVLQARGLRAEMDESSEKLGAKIRDAQLQKVPYTLVVGDKEVEQKAVSPRRHGEGKDAEMGTLALATFADQLAKEAMVPY
;
A
#
# COMPACT_ATOMS: atom_id res chain seq x y z
N MET A 1 86.12 29.61 -2.52
CA MET A 1 87.43 28.97 -2.78
C MET A 1 87.19 27.48 -2.99
N ARG A 2 87.48 26.99 -4.17
CA ARG A 2 87.72 25.58 -4.49
C ARG A 2 89.09 25.20 -3.86
N PRO A 3 89.53 23.89 -3.77
CA PRO A 3 89.24 22.66 -4.53
C PRO A 3 89.12 21.40 -3.64
N GLY A 4 88.91 20.15 -4.00
CA GLY A 4 89.10 19.41 -5.25
C GLY A 4 89.43 17.94 -4.94
N ALA A 5 89.16 17.05 -5.88
CA ALA A 5 89.73 15.73 -6.16
C ALA A 5 89.41 14.56 -5.22
N ALA A 6 89.27 13.26 -5.59
CA ALA A 6 89.39 12.53 -6.85
C ALA A 6 88.89 11.10 -6.61
N PHE A 7 88.38 10.43 -7.64
CA PHE A 7 88.18 8.97 -7.74
C PHE A 7 89.46 8.14 -7.64
N PRO A 8 89.44 6.83 -7.28
CA PRO A 8 89.23 5.81 -8.29
C PRO A 8 88.60 4.46 -7.77
N GLY A 9 88.12 3.63 -8.67
CA GLY A 9 88.27 2.19 -8.68
C GLY A 9 87.08 1.39 -9.09
N ARG A 10 86.98 1.00 -10.37
CA ARG A 10 86.13 -0.08 -10.90
C ARG A 10 86.53 -1.43 -10.35
N THR A 11 85.56 -2.29 -9.98
CA THR A 11 85.61 -3.73 -10.26
C THR A 11 84.19 -4.24 -10.57
N SER A 12 84.12 -4.88 -11.71
CA SER A 12 83.00 -5.62 -12.26
C SER A 12 82.72 -6.88 -11.49
N LEU A 13 81.43 -7.22 -11.31
CA LEU A 13 80.97 -8.62 -11.35
C LEU A 13 79.47 -8.64 -11.76
N ASP A 14 79.28 -9.27 -12.90
CA ASP A 14 77.97 -9.70 -13.41
C ASP A 14 77.21 -10.59 -12.45
N SER A 15 75.95 -10.35 -12.24
CA SER A 15 74.91 -11.41 -12.18
C SER A 15 73.56 -10.76 -12.40
N ALA A 16 73.03 -10.91 -13.60
CA ALA A 16 71.70 -10.64 -13.98
C ALA A 16 70.73 -11.61 -13.28
N VAL A 17 69.74 -11.10 -12.53
CA VAL A 17 68.52 -11.82 -12.20
C VAL A 17 67.39 -11.02 -12.84
N PRO A 18 66.69 -11.56 -13.83
CA PRO A 18 65.45 -10.93 -14.31
C PRO A 18 64.34 -11.29 -13.36
N LEU A 19 63.93 -10.36 -12.53
CA LEU A 19 62.62 -10.44 -11.92
C LEU A 19 61.57 -10.16 -13.02
N ALA A 20 61.15 -11.23 -13.68
CA ALA A 20 59.91 -11.22 -14.43
C ALA A 20 58.77 -11.01 -13.44
N TYR A 21 58.22 -9.81 -13.38
CA TYR A 21 56.91 -9.54 -12.80
C TYR A 21 55.88 -10.20 -13.73
N LEU A 22 55.56 -11.47 -13.47
CA LEU A 22 54.37 -12.08 -14.05
C LEU A 22 53.17 -11.35 -13.48
N PRO A 23 52.27 -10.79 -14.29
CA PRO A 23 51.00 -10.30 -13.80
C PRO A 23 50.28 -11.49 -13.16
N GLN A 24 50.00 -11.41 -11.86
CA GLN A 24 49.08 -12.36 -11.21
C GLN A 24 47.78 -12.30 -11.99
N THR A 25 47.49 -13.33 -12.77
CA THR A 25 46.19 -13.51 -13.40
C THR A 25 45.19 -13.60 -12.26
N MET A 26 44.33 -12.57 -12.13
CA MET A 26 43.22 -12.63 -11.18
C MET A 26 42.38 -13.89 -11.48
N PRO A 27 41.90 -14.59 -10.47
CA PRO A 27 41.13 -15.81 -10.68
C PRO A 27 39.85 -15.50 -11.49
N ASP A 28 39.49 -16.42 -12.38
CA ASP A 28 38.24 -16.32 -13.11
C ASP A 28 37.06 -16.46 -12.15
N LEU A 29 36.05 -15.63 -12.34
CA LEU A 29 34.78 -15.61 -11.60
C LEU A 29 33.71 -16.39 -12.35
N SER A 30 32.92 -17.19 -11.64
CA SER A 30 31.75 -17.88 -12.19
C SER A 30 30.49 -17.05 -11.96
N ILE A 31 29.94 -16.47 -13.00
CA ILE A 31 28.72 -15.65 -12.95
C ILE A 31 27.56 -16.49 -13.48
N THR A 32 26.55 -16.67 -12.62
CA THR A 32 25.31 -17.40 -12.96
C THR A 32 24.24 -16.42 -13.41
N LEU A 33 23.64 -16.66 -14.57
CA LEU A 33 22.55 -15.85 -15.10
C LEU A 33 21.17 -16.37 -14.61
N PRO A 34 20.07 -15.58 -14.74
CA PRO A 34 18.75 -16.00 -14.30
C PRO A 34 18.22 -17.28 -14.94
N ASP A 35 18.67 -17.63 -16.15
CA ASP A 35 18.35 -18.87 -16.86
C ASP A 35 19.15 -20.09 -16.38
N GLY A 36 20.01 -19.91 -15.35
CA GLY A 36 20.88 -20.94 -14.81
C GLY A 36 22.19 -21.15 -15.56
N SER A 37 22.42 -20.49 -16.69
CA SER A 37 23.70 -20.56 -17.42
C SER A 37 24.82 -19.90 -16.65
N GLN A 38 26.03 -20.50 -16.72
CA GLN A 38 27.24 -19.98 -16.04
C GLN A 38 28.24 -19.46 -17.07
N LYS A 39 28.87 -18.34 -16.75
CA LYS A 39 29.90 -17.70 -17.57
C LYS A 39 31.15 -17.45 -16.74
N GLN A 40 32.32 -17.82 -17.28
CA GLN A 40 33.63 -17.53 -16.64
C GLN A 40 34.15 -16.21 -17.18
N VAL A 41 34.59 -15.34 -16.28
CA VAL A 41 35.12 -14.03 -16.62
C VAL A 41 36.27 -13.64 -15.68
N PRO A 42 37.28 -12.93 -16.14
CA PRO A 42 38.32 -12.42 -15.28
C PRO A 42 37.81 -11.50 -14.19
N ALA A 43 38.30 -11.64 -12.96
CA ALA A 43 38.00 -10.68 -11.91
C ALA A 43 38.37 -9.26 -12.35
N GLY A 44 37.51 -8.27 -12.02
CA GLY A 44 37.69 -6.89 -12.47
C GLY A 44 36.96 -6.55 -13.79
N THR A 45 36.34 -7.52 -14.48
CA THR A 45 35.46 -7.25 -15.60
C THR A 45 34.28 -6.39 -15.11
N THR A 46 33.98 -5.27 -15.79
CA THR A 46 32.84 -4.43 -15.41
C THR A 46 31.52 -5.11 -15.72
N VAL A 47 30.47 -4.78 -14.98
CA VAL A 47 29.11 -5.28 -15.27
C VAL A 47 28.71 -4.96 -16.71
N ALA A 48 29.02 -3.77 -17.22
CA ALA A 48 28.73 -3.36 -18.59
C ALA A 48 29.43 -4.25 -19.62
N ASP A 49 30.72 -4.51 -19.44
CA ASP A 49 31.49 -5.36 -20.34
C ASP A 49 31.02 -6.81 -20.29
N PHE A 50 30.73 -7.31 -19.10
CA PHE A 50 30.13 -8.64 -18.94
C PHE A 50 28.82 -8.79 -19.71
N VAL A 51 27.87 -7.85 -19.53
CA VAL A 51 26.58 -7.88 -20.23
C VAL A 51 26.77 -7.82 -21.74
N LYS A 52 27.65 -6.94 -22.22
CA LYS A 52 27.93 -6.77 -23.65
C LYS A 52 28.54 -8.02 -24.27
N GLN A 53 29.50 -8.67 -23.61
CA GLN A 53 30.28 -9.80 -24.15
C GLN A 53 29.52 -11.13 -24.02
N HIS A 54 28.80 -11.36 -22.92
CA HIS A 54 28.22 -12.67 -22.59
C HIS A 54 26.72 -12.77 -22.76
N ILE A 55 25.98 -11.63 -22.80
CA ILE A 55 24.54 -11.63 -22.96
C ILE A 55 24.11 -11.00 -24.29
N GLY A 56 24.71 -9.87 -24.66
CA GLY A 56 24.50 -9.26 -25.96
C GLY A 56 24.34 -7.74 -25.94
N SER A 57 24.62 -7.13 -27.10
CA SER A 57 24.62 -5.67 -27.25
C SER A 57 23.25 -5.01 -27.07
N GLY A 58 22.15 -5.74 -27.30
CA GLY A 58 20.78 -5.24 -27.11
C GLY A 58 20.51 -4.97 -25.63
N LEU A 59 20.77 -5.98 -24.78
CA LEU A 59 20.59 -5.83 -23.33
C LEU A 59 21.59 -4.83 -22.74
N ALA A 60 22.85 -4.81 -23.21
CA ALA A 60 23.85 -3.87 -22.76
C ALA A 60 23.42 -2.40 -22.95
N ARG A 61 22.74 -2.07 -24.05
CA ARG A 61 22.19 -0.73 -24.30
C ARG A 61 20.96 -0.41 -23.43
N ALA A 62 20.16 -1.42 -23.11
CA ALA A 62 18.95 -1.27 -22.31
C ALA A 62 19.19 -1.34 -20.80
N ALA A 63 20.34 -1.88 -20.37
CA ALA A 63 20.69 -2.05 -18.98
C ALA A 63 20.82 -0.70 -18.26
N LEU A 64 20.35 -0.67 -17.03
CA LEU A 64 20.42 0.46 -16.11
C LEU A 64 21.39 0.17 -14.96
N PHE A 65 21.21 -0.97 -14.31
CA PHE A 65 22.06 -1.49 -13.23
C PHE A 65 21.94 -3.01 -13.16
N ALA A 66 22.67 -3.64 -12.24
CA ALA A 66 22.56 -5.07 -11.99
C ALA A 66 22.56 -5.38 -10.48
N LYS A 67 22.12 -6.59 -10.13
CA LYS A 67 22.33 -7.18 -8.79
C LYS A 67 23.22 -8.41 -8.92
N LEU A 68 24.25 -8.48 -8.08
CA LEU A 68 25.06 -9.69 -7.89
C LEU A 68 24.63 -10.30 -6.54
N ASP A 69 23.84 -11.36 -6.57
CA ASP A 69 23.05 -11.85 -5.46
C ASP A 69 22.14 -10.74 -4.92
N ASP A 70 22.40 -10.22 -3.70
CA ASP A 70 21.64 -9.12 -3.09
C ASP A 70 22.32 -7.75 -3.21
N GLU A 71 23.54 -7.68 -3.76
CA GLU A 71 24.28 -6.43 -3.92
C GLU A 71 23.93 -5.69 -5.21
N GLU A 72 23.47 -4.45 -5.11
CA GLU A 72 23.18 -3.59 -6.25
C GLU A 72 24.48 -2.95 -6.79
N LEU A 73 24.67 -3.03 -8.10
CA LEU A 73 25.88 -2.60 -8.79
C LEU A 73 25.56 -1.65 -9.94
N ASP A 74 26.26 -0.50 -9.98
CA ASP A 74 26.34 0.29 -11.21
C ASP A 74 26.93 -0.55 -12.33
N LEU A 75 26.58 -0.25 -13.57
CA LEU A 75 27.16 -0.94 -14.72
C LEU A 75 28.68 -0.75 -14.84
N SER A 76 29.24 0.33 -14.30
CA SER A 76 30.67 0.62 -14.28
C SER A 76 31.43 -0.16 -13.21
N ARG A 77 30.78 -0.79 -12.25
CA ARG A 77 31.47 -1.51 -11.17
C ARG A 77 32.10 -2.80 -11.66
N PRO A 78 33.32 -3.10 -11.20
CA PRO A 78 33.98 -4.36 -11.48
C PRO A 78 33.34 -5.49 -10.69
N LEU A 79 33.23 -6.66 -11.31
CA LEU A 79 32.85 -7.91 -10.66
C LEU A 79 34.08 -8.40 -9.86
N THR A 80 33.89 -8.60 -8.56
CA THR A 80 34.97 -8.97 -7.62
C THR A 80 34.78 -10.35 -7.01
N ARG A 81 33.59 -10.96 -7.18
CA ARG A 81 33.25 -12.27 -6.67
C ARG A 81 32.31 -13.01 -7.61
N SER A 82 32.26 -14.32 -7.49
CA SER A 82 31.24 -15.16 -8.15
C SER A 82 29.87 -14.96 -7.52
N GLY A 83 28.78 -15.16 -8.29
CA GLY A 83 27.43 -15.03 -7.80
C GLY A 83 26.39 -15.04 -8.92
N LYS A 84 25.12 -14.85 -8.58
CA LYS A 84 24.02 -14.74 -9.52
C LYS A 84 23.85 -13.28 -9.94
N LEU A 85 24.00 -13.00 -11.24
CA LEU A 85 23.85 -11.64 -11.77
C LEU A 85 22.50 -11.48 -12.47
N THR A 86 21.71 -10.50 -12.01
CA THR A 86 20.45 -10.08 -12.64
C THR A 86 20.58 -8.64 -13.15
N VAL A 87 20.22 -8.41 -14.41
CA VAL A 87 20.32 -7.08 -15.06
C VAL A 87 18.93 -6.46 -15.15
N PHE A 88 18.82 -5.21 -14.74
CA PHE A 88 17.60 -4.43 -14.72
C PHE A 88 17.55 -3.40 -15.85
N THR A 89 16.36 -3.21 -16.41
CA THR A 89 16.12 -2.33 -17.56
C THR A 89 14.89 -1.48 -17.33
N SER A 90 14.50 -0.64 -18.29
CA SER A 90 13.28 0.16 -18.26
C SER A 90 11.98 -0.67 -18.17
N LYS A 91 12.04 -1.99 -18.31
CA LYS A 91 10.88 -2.87 -18.22
C LYS A 91 10.63 -3.40 -16.81
N SER A 92 11.53 -3.16 -15.87
CA SER A 92 11.40 -3.61 -14.48
C SER A 92 10.97 -2.48 -13.57
N ARG A 93 10.33 -2.82 -12.45
CA ARG A 93 9.97 -1.87 -11.39
C ARG A 93 11.21 -1.24 -10.78
N GLU A 94 12.25 -2.03 -10.55
CA GLU A 94 13.52 -1.60 -9.97
C GLU A 94 14.21 -0.59 -10.89
N GLY A 95 14.10 -0.74 -12.22
CA GLY A 95 14.58 0.25 -13.17
C GLY A 95 13.85 1.59 -13.08
N LEU A 96 12.51 1.55 -12.84
CA LEU A 96 11.72 2.75 -12.63
C LEU A 96 12.10 3.44 -11.31
N ASP A 97 12.31 2.67 -10.25
CA ASP A 97 12.69 3.20 -8.93
C ASP A 97 14.09 3.82 -8.98
N LEU A 98 15.01 3.24 -9.77
CA LEU A 98 16.35 3.80 -10.03
C LEU A 98 16.26 5.18 -10.69
N ILE A 99 15.51 5.32 -11.78
CA ILE A 99 15.45 6.63 -12.48
C ILE A 99 14.71 7.69 -11.65
N ARG A 100 13.85 7.31 -10.73
CA ARG A 100 13.24 8.22 -9.74
C ARG A 100 14.28 8.73 -8.75
N HIS A 101 15.20 7.86 -8.32
CA HIS A 101 16.33 8.24 -7.49
C HIS A 101 17.27 9.18 -8.25
N ASP A 102 17.63 8.86 -9.49
CA ASP A 102 18.44 9.72 -10.35
C ASP A 102 17.78 11.09 -10.59
N ALA A 103 16.46 11.10 -10.79
CA ALA A 103 15.69 12.32 -10.96
C ALA A 103 15.74 13.22 -9.72
N ALA A 104 15.80 12.65 -8.51
CA ALA A 104 15.98 13.42 -7.29
C ALA A 104 17.34 14.14 -7.28
N HIS A 105 18.41 13.47 -7.69
CA HIS A 105 19.74 14.07 -7.81
C HIS A 105 19.80 15.14 -8.91
N ILE A 106 19.21 14.90 -10.09
CA ILE A 106 19.14 15.88 -11.17
C ILE A 106 18.36 17.13 -10.72
N MET A 107 17.22 16.94 -10.05
CA MET A 107 16.44 18.06 -9.49
C MET A 107 17.26 18.85 -8.47
N ALA A 108 17.98 18.17 -7.56
CA ALA A 108 18.77 18.82 -6.52
C ALA A 108 19.90 19.68 -7.13
N SER A 109 20.59 19.18 -8.15
CA SER A 109 21.64 19.92 -8.86
C SER A 109 21.07 21.19 -9.51
N VAL A 110 19.91 21.09 -10.14
CA VAL A 110 19.22 22.21 -10.78
C VAL A 110 18.77 23.25 -9.75
N VAL A 111 18.23 22.79 -8.60
CA VAL A 111 17.81 23.70 -7.53
C VAL A 111 18.99 24.51 -7.01
N GLN A 112 20.13 23.89 -6.74
CA GLN A 112 21.31 24.61 -6.27
C GLN A 112 21.88 25.58 -7.32
N ARG A 113 21.84 25.21 -8.60
CA ARG A 113 22.26 26.07 -9.70
C ARG A 113 21.34 27.30 -9.84
N LEU A 114 20.01 27.12 -9.76
CA LEU A 114 19.03 28.20 -9.92
C LEU A 114 18.91 29.08 -8.68
N PHE A 115 19.18 28.52 -7.50
CA PHE A 115 19.01 29.20 -6.22
C PHE A 115 20.28 29.02 -5.35
N PRO A 116 21.35 29.75 -5.65
CA PRO A 116 22.59 29.68 -4.88
C PRO A 116 22.36 29.91 -3.39
N GLY A 117 23.05 29.14 -2.56
CA GLY A 117 22.90 29.14 -1.10
C GLY A 117 21.81 28.19 -0.56
N THR A 118 21.03 27.56 -1.44
CA THR A 118 20.13 26.47 -1.02
C THR A 118 20.96 25.24 -0.64
N GLN A 119 20.75 24.70 0.57
CA GLN A 119 21.43 23.50 1.06
C GLN A 119 20.58 22.25 0.78
N VAL A 120 21.24 21.19 0.40
CA VAL A 120 20.63 19.90 0.14
C VAL A 120 20.74 18.99 1.36
N THR A 121 19.76 18.13 1.56
CA THR A 121 19.75 17.18 2.67
C THR A 121 19.67 15.73 2.16
N ILE A 122 18.49 15.16 2.02
CA ILE A 122 18.26 13.80 1.52
C ILE A 122 17.11 13.79 0.51
N GLY A 123 17.17 12.86 -0.45
CA GLY A 123 16.20 12.72 -1.53
C GLY A 123 15.98 11.27 -1.96
N PRO A 124 15.22 10.45 -1.18
CA PRO A 124 14.93 9.08 -1.56
C PRO A 124 13.88 9.00 -2.66
N SER A 125 13.90 7.90 -3.42
CA SER A 125 12.75 7.46 -4.21
C SER A 125 11.61 7.00 -3.29
N THR A 126 10.38 7.09 -3.80
CA THR A 126 9.16 6.60 -3.16
C THR A 126 8.44 5.68 -4.13
N GLU A 127 7.35 5.03 -3.67
CA GLU A 127 6.58 4.11 -4.51
C GLU A 127 6.11 4.74 -5.83
N ASP A 128 5.67 6.02 -5.80
CA ASP A 128 5.10 6.71 -6.96
C ASP A 128 5.99 7.82 -7.54
N GLY A 129 7.17 8.04 -6.97
CA GLY A 129 8.04 9.13 -7.41
C GLY A 129 9.29 9.28 -6.56
N PHE A 130 9.58 10.51 -6.20
CA PHE A 130 10.70 10.88 -5.34
C PHE A 130 10.41 12.20 -4.62
N TYR A 131 11.20 12.50 -3.62
CA TYR A 131 11.28 13.86 -3.10
C TYR A 131 12.73 14.23 -2.80
N TYR A 132 12.96 15.53 -2.56
CA TYR A 132 14.21 16.01 -2.00
C TYR A 132 13.93 17.15 -1.03
N ASP A 133 14.64 17.15 0.10
CA ASP A 133 14.51 18.16 1.16
C ASP A 133 15.59 19.23 1.03
N PHE A 134 15.17 20.48 1.04
CA PHE A 134 16.02 21.65 0.88
C PHE A 134 15.89 22.59 2.08
N PHE A 135 17.01 23.12 2.52
CA PHE A 135 17.01 24.26 3.45
C PHE A 135 17.23 25.54 2.66
N ARG A 136 16.22 26.40 2.66
CA ARG A 136 16.21 27.71 1.98
C ARG A 136 15.34 28.69 2.76
N GLU A 137 15.81 29.94 2.92
CA GLU A 137 15.06 30.98 3.66
C GLU A 137 13.74 31.38 2.95
N LYS A 138 13.80 31.53 1.61
CA LYS A 138 12.62 31.88 0.81
C LYS A 138 11.86 30.63 0.37
N PRO A 139 10.53 30.57 0.58
CA PRO A 139 9.72 29.47 0.07
C PRO A 139 9.81 29.33 -1.47
N PHE A 140 9.76 28.08 -1.95
CA PHE A 140 9.59 27.83 -3.38
C PHE A 140 8.17 28.17 -3.80
N THR A 141 8.04 28.87 -4.95
CA THR A 141 6.76 29.20 -5.55
C THR A 141 6.37 28.20 -6.65
N PRO A 142 5.10 28.18 -7.10
CA PRO A 142 4.71 27.35 -8.25
C PRO A 142 5.52 27.68 -9.52
N GLU A 143 5.90 28.93 -9.72
CA GLU A 143 6.73 29.39 -10.84
C GLU A 143 8.16 28.83 -10.71
N ASP A 144 8.71 28.80 -9.49
CA ASP A 144 10.00 28.18 -9.22
C ASP A 144 9.97 26.68 -9.61
N LEU A 145 8.90 25.96 -9.25
CA LEU A 145 8.75 24.55 -9.64
C LEU A 145 8.73 24.36 -11.15
N GLN A 146 7.99 25.19 -11.88
CA GLN A 146 7.96 25.11 -13.35
C GLN A 146 9.35 25.35 -13.96
N ARG A 147 10.08 26.31 -13.41
CA ARG A 147 11.45 26.61 -13.84
C ARG A 147 12.41 25.46 -13.55
N ILE A 148 12.35 24.91 -12.34
CA ILE A 148 13.16 23.73 -11.94
C ILE A 148 12.85 22.54 -12.85
N GLU A 149 11.57 22.23 -13.08
CA GLU A 149 11.13 21.13 -13.94
C GLU A 149 11.68 21.28 -15.37
N LYS A 150 11.56 22.45 -15.95
CA LYS A 150 12.10 22.75 -17.29
C LYS A 150 13.59 22.50 -17.37
N GLU A 151 14.34 23.10 -16.45
CA GLU A 151 15.81 22.97 -16.40
C GLU A 151 16.27 21.52 -16.09
N ALA A 152 15.52 20.77 -15.24
CA ALA A 152 15.82 19.36 -14.97
C ALA A 152 15.64 18.51 -16.22
N ASN A 153 14.59 18.74 -17.01
CA ASN A 153 14.40 18.05 -18.28
C ASN A 153 15.43 18.47 -19.34
N GLU A 154 16.00 19.68 -19.28
CA GLU A 154 17.13 20.09 -20.11
C GLU A 154 18.43 19.39 -19.66
N GLU A 155 18.64 19.21 -18.35
CA GLU A 155 19.78 18.48 -17.80
C GLU A 155 19.78 17.01 -18.25
N ILE A 156 18.61 16.35 -18.27
CA ILE A 156 18.43 15.00 -18.84
C ILE A 156 18.92 14.92 -20.28
N ARG A 157 18.58 15.92 -21.13
CA ARG A 157 18.95 15.94 -22.55
C ARG A 157 20.45 16.08 -22.80
N LYS A 158 21.20 16.55 -21.81
CA LYS A 158 22.67 16.66 -21.91
C LYS A 158 23.36 15.29 -21.84
N ASP A 159 22.65 14.25 -21.37
CA ASP A 159 23.12 12.86 -21.26
C ASP A 159 24.46 12.74 -20.52
N LEU A 160 24.58 13.43 -19.39
CA LEU A 160 25.79 13.46 -18.58
C LEU A 160 26.01 12.14 -17.84
N PRO A 161 27.22 11.57 -17.81
CA PRO A 161 27.48 10.34 -17.08
C PRO A 161 27.36 10.54 -15.57
N PHE A 162 26.79 9.54 -14.87
CA PHE A 162 26.94 9.42 -13.43
C PHE A 162 28.29 8.78 -13.10
N VAL A 163 29.12 9.49 -12.37
CA VAL A 163 30.47 9.04 -12.01
C VAL A 163 30.54 8.75 -10.52
N ARG A 164 30.85 7.48 -10.19
CA ARG A 164 30.98 6.98 -8.82
C ARG A 164 32.43 7.13 -8.34
N ARG A 165 32.60 7.56 -7.10
CA ARG A 165 33.90 7.63 -6.42
C ARG A 165 33.75 7.25 -4.95
N GLU A 166 34.64 6.41 -4.44
CA GLU A 166 34.75 6.15 -3.00
C GLU A 166 35.75 7.11 -2.37
N VAL A 167 35.44 7.65 -1.21
CA VAL A 167 36.23 8.62 -0.48
C VAL A 167 36.34 8.28 0.99
N SER A 168 37.41 8.77 1.64
CA SER A 168 37.55 8.72 3.09
C SER A 168 36.64 9.74 3.78
N LYS A 169 36.55 9.66 5.11
CA LYS A 169 35.82 10.64 5.92
C LYS A 169 36.35 12.04 5.72
N GLU A 170 37.71 12.19 5.75
CA GLU A 170 38.40 13.45 5.64
C GLU A 170 38.16 14.11 4.29
N GLU A 171 38.21 13.33 3.21
CA GLU A 171 37.92 13.81 1.86
C GLU A 171 36.43 14.25 1.72
N ALA A 172 35.51 13.48 2.27
CA ALA A 172 34.09 13.83 2.25
C ALA A 172 33.82 15.13 3.01
N LEU A 173 34.34 15.26 4.22
CA LEU A 173 34.15 16.46 5.06
C LEU A 173 34.75 17.69 4.37
N ALA A 174 36.04 17.60 3.84
CA ALA A 174 36.68 18.71 3.14
C ALA A 174 35.87 19.15 1.91
N LEU A 175 35.26 18.20 1.18
CA LEU A 175 34.40 18.51 0.05
C LEU A 175 33.15 19.29 0.47
N PHE A 176 32.41 18.77 1.44
CA PHE A 176 31.14 19.40 1.85
C PHE A 176 31.34 20.67 2.65
N GLU A 177 32.45 20.84 3.37
CA GLU A 177 32.87 22.11 3.94
C GLU A 177 33.13 23.16 2.86
N LYS A 178 33.87 22.80 1.79
CA LYS A 178 34.11 23.68 0.65
C LYS A 178 32.84 24.09 -0.08
N LEU A 179 31.82 23.18 -0.14
CA LEU A 179 30.51 23.43 -0.74
C LEU A 179 29.55 24.17 0.21
N GLY A 180 29.88 24.28 1.51
CA GLY A 180 29.03 24.92 2.52
C GLY A 180 27.82 24.09 2.95
N GLU A 181 27.84 22.76 2.75
CA GLU A 181 26.72 21.83 2.94
C GLU A 181 26.66 21.28 4.38
N LYS A 182 26.19 22.10 5.32
CA LYS A 182 26.17 21.76 6.76
C LYS A 182 25.40 20.47 7.09
N PHE A 183 24.27 20.23 6.43
CA PHE A 183 23.49 19.01 6.67
C PHE A 183 24.19 17.76 6.15
N LYS A 184 24.91 17.86 5.03
CA LYS A 184 25.73 16.77 4.52
C LYS A 184 26.88 16.44 5.47
N ILE A 185 27.53 17.44 6.07
CA ILE A 185 28.57 17.26 7.08
C ILE A 185 28.03 16.48 8.29
N GLU A 186 26.84 16.82 8.79
CA GLU A 186 26.21 16.09 9.89
C GLU A 186 25.97 14.62 9.51
N ILE A 187 25.39 14.36 8.32
CA ILE A 187 25.09 12.99 7.87
C ILE A 187 26.38 12.19 7.69
N VAL A 188 27.44 12.77 7.10
CA VAL A 188 28.76 12.11 6.95
C VAL A 188 29.27 11.69 8.32
N ASN A 189 29.23 12.56 9.32
CA ASN A 189 29.67 12.22 10.67
C ASN A 189 28.85 11.07 11.27
N ASP A 190 27.54 11.05 11.08
CA ASP A 190 26.66 9.97 11.58
C ASP A 190 26.97 8.62 10.88
N ILE A 191 27.23 8.63 9.58
CA ILE A 191 27.57 7.42 8.81
C ILE A 191 28.86 6.80 9.35
N PHE A 192 29.90 7.60 9.54
CA PHE A 192 31.17 7.12 10.05
C PHE A 192 31.13 6.76 11.54
N ALA A 193 30.29 7.43 12.35
CA ALA A 193 30.04 7.03 13.74
C ALA A 193 29.40 5.65 13.86
N LYS A 194 28.64 5.21 12.84
CA LYS A 194 28.06 3.86 12.74
C LYS A 194 29.02 2.81 12.21
N GLY A 195 30.29 3.15 11.96
CA GLY A 195 31.35 2.21 11.60
C GLY A 195 31.63 2.08 10.09
N ALA A 196 31.07 2.94 9.24
CA ALA A 196 31.44 2.98 7.83
C ALA A 196 32.94 3.27 7.66
N LYS A 197 33.60 2.64 6.67
CA LYS A 197 35.03 2.84 6.36
C LYS A 197 35.23 3.85 5.23
N THR A 198 34.31 3.90 4.29
CA THR A 198 34.32 4.78 3.14
C THR A 198 32.91 5.34 2.89
N LEU A 199 32.81 6.40 2.12
CA LEU A 199 31.59 7.00 1.63
C LEU A 199 31.61 7.01 0.10
N THR A 200 30.48 6.73 -0.52
CA THR A 200 30.34 6.79 -1.98
C THR A 200 29.80 8.16 -2.40
N LEU A 201 30.51 8.82 -3.29
CA LEU A 201 30.07 10.04 -3.98
C LEU A 201 29.64 9.70 -5.40
N TYR A 202 28.60 10.38 -5.86
CA TYR A 202 28.18 10.39 -7.25
C TYR A 202 28.17 11.82 -7.80
N SER A 203 28.67 12.00 -9.00
CA SER A 203 28.64 13.29 -9.70
C SER A 203 28.05 13.14 -11.09
N HIS A 204 27.38 14.20 -11.56
CA HIS A 204 27.04 14.41 -12.97
C HIS A 204 27.31 15.87 -13.31
N GLY A 205 28.02 16.12 -14.41
CA GLY A 205 28.58 17.46 -14.67
C GLY A 205 29.43 17.94 -13.49
N ASP A 206 29.20 19.16 -13.04
CA ASP A 206 29.93 19.79 -11.94
C ASP A 206 29.27 19.57 -10.56
N TRP A 207 28.12 18.89 -10.49
CA TRP A 207 27.42 18.64 -9.24
C TRP A 207 27.80 17.30 -8.62
N VAL A 208 27.89 17.26 -7.31
CA VAL A 208 28.27 16.06 -6.55
C VAL A 208 27.42 15.93 -5.28
N ASP A 209 27.03 14.69 -4.98
CA ASP A 209 26.38 14.31 -3.74
C ASP A 209 26.86 12.93 -3.27
N PHE A 210 26.62 12.58 -2.01
CA PHE A 210 26.82 11.22 -1.53
C PHE A 210 25.53 10.42 -1.58
N CYS A 211 25.67 9.15 -1.95
CA CYS A 211 24.55 8.21 -2.10
C CYS A 211 25.07 6.77 -2.00
N LEU A 212 24.20 5.84 -1.59
CA LEU A 212 24.53 4.41 -1.60
C LEU A 212 24.56 3.85 -3.03
N GLY A 213 23.89 4.50 -3.96
CA GLY A 213 23.68 4.01 -5.33
C GLY A 213 22.73 2.82 -5.38
N PRO A 214 22.64 2.12 -6.52
CA PRO A 214 23.31 2.46 -7.79
C PRO A 214 22.67 3.66 -8.49
N HIS A 215 23.30 4.10 -9.58
CA HIS A 215 22.76 5.07 -10.53
C HIS A 215 22.73 4.49 -11.95
N ALA A 216 21.87 5.03 -12.80
CA ALA A 216 21.89 4.76 -14.24
C ALA A 216 23.21 5.23 -14.87
N PRO A 217 23.59 4.74 -16.06
CA PRO A 217 24.84 5.17 -16.72
C PRO A 217 24.96 6.66 -16.98
N SER A 218 23.83 7.33 -17.22
CA SER A 218 23.79 8.77 -17.53
C SER A 218 22.42 9.38 -17.24
N THR A 219 22.39 10.71 -17.13
CA THR A 219 21.15 11.49 -16.94
C THR A 219 20.13 11.23 -18.06
N GLY A 220 20.59 10.97 -19.29
CA GLY A 220 19.72 10.68 -20.45
C GLY A 220 18.88 9.39 -20.31
N LYS A 221 19.20 8.52 -19.35
CA LYS A 221 18.40 7.31 -19.05
C LYS A 221 17.14 7.60 -18.25
N VAL A 222 17.03 8.76 -17.61
CA VAL A 222 15.91 9.12 -16.75
C VAL A 222 14.61 9.37 -17.54
N GLY A 223 14.71 9.82 -18.80
CA GLY A 223 13.53 10.07 -19.65
C GLY A 223 12.88 11.43 -19.37
N VAL A 224 11.88 11.51 -18.50
CA VAL A 224 11.15 12.76 -18.22
C VAL A 224 10.86 12.90 -16.72
N ILE A 225 11.07 14.12 -16.19
CA ILE A 225 10.75 14.51 -14.82
C ILE A 225 9.51 15.39 -14.80
N LYS A 226 8.62 15.16 -13.83
CA LYS A 226 7.49 16.02 -13.47
C LYS A 226 7.57 16.38 -11.98
N LEU A 227 7.57 17.68 -11.66
CA LEU A 227 7.44 18.16 -10.29
C LEU A 227 5.95 18.32 -9.93
N LEU A 228 5.61 17.95 -8.70
CA LEU A 228 4.22 17.83 -8.26
C LEU A 228 3.81 18.98 -7.32
N ASN A 229 4.50 19.10 -6.18
CA ASN A 229 4.19 20.10 -5.16
C ASN A 229 5.38 20.31 -4.21
N VAL A 230 5.24 21.34 -3.38
CA VAL A 230 6.13 21.62 -2.25
C VAL A 230 5.37 21.43 -0.95
N ALA A 231 6.01 20.84 0.06
CA ALA A 231 5.49 20.76 1.42
C ALA A 231 6.58 21.15 2.44
N GLY A 232 6.17 21.55 3.64
CA GLY A 232 7.07 21.72 4.77
C GLY A 232 7.51 20.36 5.31
N ALA A 233 8.77 20.28 5.74
CA ALA A 233 9.32 19.15 6.48
C ALA A 233 10.21 19.68 7.60
N TYR A 234 10.57 18.83 8.56
CA TYR A 234 11.54 19.19 9.58
C TYR A 234 12.76 18.28 9.46
N TRP A 235 13.94 18.83 9.70
CA TRP A 235 15.17 18.07 9.70
C TRP A 235 15.06 16.88 10.66
N ARG A 236 15.34 15.65 10.15
CA ARG A 236 15.20 14.38 10.90
C ARG A 236 13.80 14.12 11.47
N GLY A 237 12.75 14.76 10.93
CA GLY A 237 11.37 14.57 11.38
C GLY A 237 11.01 15.19 12.72
N ASP A 238 11.92 15.95 13.34
CA ASP A 238 11.71 16.59 14.65
C ASP A 238 11.34 18.08 14.46
N HIS A 239 10.17 18.47 14.91
CA HIS A 239 9.65 19.85 14.79
C HIS A 239 10.50 20.91 15.51
N ARG A 240 11.44 20.51 16.39
CA ARG A 240 12.41 21.39 17.05
C ARG A 240 13.61 21.73 16.17
N ASN A 241 13.83 20.97 15.09
CA ASN A 241 14.90 21.17 14.15
C ASN A 241 14.52 22.17 13.04
N PRO A 242 15.50 22.64 12.24
CA PRO A 242 15.23 23.55 11.14
C PRO A 242 14.13 23.04 10.20
N GLN A 243 13.25 23.96 9.81
CA GLN A 243 12.22 23.69 8.82
C GLN A 243 12.85 23.59 7.43
N LEU A 244 12.51 22.54 6.71
CA LEU A 244 12.93 22.26 5.35
C LEU A 244 11.75 22.43 4.38
N GLN A 245 12.07 22.55 3.11
CA GLN A 245 11.10 22.56 2.02
C GLN A 245 11.31 21.28 1.20
N ARG A 246 10.29 20.44 1.15
CA ARG A 246 10.27 19.18 0.43
C ARG A 246 9.62 19.36 -0.92
N ILE A 247 10.38 19.19 -1.99
CA ILE A 247 9.85 19.15 -3.36
C ILE A 247 9.56 17.70 -3.72
N TYR A 248 8.32 17.42 -4.09
CA TYR A 248 7.89 16.13 -4.62
C TYR A 248 7.92 16.13 -6.13
N GLY A 249 8.37 15.03 -6.71
CA GLY A 249 8.40 14.79 -8.13
C GLY A 249 8.18 13.33 -8.49
N THR A 250 8.05 13.06 -9.78
CA THR A 250 8.06 11.72 -10.35
C THR A 250 8.87 11.71 -11.64
N ALA A 251 9.32 10.51 -12.07
CA ALA A 251 10.01 10.33 -13.33
C ALA A 251 9.49 9.07 -14.04
N PHE A 252 9.51 9.13 -15.38
CA PHE A 252 9.15 8.03 -16.27
C PHE A 252 10.14 7.95 -17.42
N PHE A 253 10.27 6.76 -18.03
CA PHE A 253 11.16 6.57 -19.18
C PHE A 253 10.69 7.33 -20.42
N ASP A 254 9.38 7.56 -20.56
CA ASP A 254 8.84 8.35 -21.65
C ASP A 254 7.63 9.20 -21.22
N LYS A 255 7.31 10.16 -22.07
CA LYS A 255 6.22 11.11 -21.83
C LYS A 255 4.84 10.45 -21.84
N LYS A 256 4.64 9.38 -22.61
CA LYS A 256 3.35 8.70 -22.73
C LYS A 256 2.96 8.07 -21.39
N ASP A 257 3.91 7.42 -20.72
CA ASP A 257 3.68 6.81 -19.42
C ASP A 257 3.45 7.88 -18.33
N LEU A 258 4.20 8.99 -18.40
CA LEU A 258 3.93 10.15 -17.53
C LEU A 258 2.52 10.72 -17.73
N ASP A 259 2.11 10.95 -18.97
CA ASP A 259 0.78 11.50 -19.28
C ASP A 259 -0.34 10.55 -18.83
N ALA A 260 -0.16 9.24 -19.00
CA ALA A 260 -1.08 8.22 -18.51
C ALA A 260 -1.19 8.25 -16.98
N TRP A 261 -0.05 8.33 -16.28
CA TRP A 261 -0.02 8.42 -14.82
C TRP A 261 -0.67 9.73 -14.32
N LEU A 262 -0.40 10.88 -14.96
CA LEU A 262 -1.01 12.16 -14.60
C LEU A 262 -2.54 12.11 -14.75
N LYS A 263 -3.04 11.50 -15.82
CA LYS A 263 -4.47 11.28 -16.01
C LYS A 263 -5.05 10.40 -14.91
N GLN A 264 -4.35 9.33 -14.53
CA GLN A 264 -4.74 8.47 -13.42
C GLN A 264 -4.81 9.24 -12.10
N GLN A 265 -3.83 10.12 -11.82
CA GLN A 265 -3.82 10.96 -10.62
C GLN A 265 -4.98 11.99 -10.59
N GLU A 266 -5.32 12.57 -11.75
CA GLU A 266 -6.49 13.44 -11.85
C GLU A 266 -7.79 12.69 -11.57
N GLU A 267 -7.95 11.50 -12.14
CA GLU A 267 -9.11 10.65 -11.86
C GLU A 267 -9.16 10.23 -10.39
N ALA A 268 -8.01 9.92 -9.77
CA ALA A 268 -7.93 9.63 -8.35
C ALA A 268 -8.43 10.79 -7.49
N LYS A 269 -8.03 12.04 -7.81
CA LYS A 269 -8.51 13.25 -7.11
C LYS A 269 -10.01 13.47 -7.26
N LYS A 270 -10.58 13.19 -8.43
CA LYS A 270 -12.03 13.31 -8.67
C LYS A 270 -12.83 12.29 -7.87
N ARG A 271 -12.26 11.09 -7.67
CA ARG A 271 -12.88 9.96 -6.98
C ARG A 271 -12.58 9.89 -5.48
N ASP A 272 -11.75 10.80 -4.96
CA ASP A 272 -11.35 10.81 -3.54
C ASP A 272 -12.57 10.68 -2.62
N HIS A 273 -12.59 9.62 -1.79
CA HIS A 273 -13.70 9.30 -0.89
C HIS A 273 -14.02 10.42 0.10
N ARG A 274 -13.03 11.24 0.48
CA ARG A 274 -13.23 12.38 1.40
C ARG A 274 -14.05 13.49 0.74
N LYS A 275 -13.82 13.71 -0.56
CA LYS A 275 -14.57 14.65 -1.38
C LYS A 275 -15.96 14.11 -1.68
N LEU A 276 -16.04 12.93 -2.28
CA LEU A 276 -17.31 12.30 -2.65
C LEU A 276 -18.18 11.99 -1.42
N GLY A 277 -17.58 11.56 -0.31
CA GLY A 277 -18.30 11.30 0.93
C GLY A 277 -19.03 12.53 1.46
N LYS A 278 -18.39 13.71 1.36
CA LYS A 278 -19.02 14.99 1.72
C LYS A 278 -20.09 15.42 0.70
N GLU A 279 -19.80 15.33 -0.61
CA GLU A 279 -20.73 15.72 -1.68
C GLU A 279 -22.00 14.85 -1.70
N LEU A 280 -21.87 13.57 -1.39
CA LEU A 280 -22.98 12.59 -1.31
C LEU A 280 -23.63 12.51 0.07
N ASP A 281 -23.17 13.33 1.01
CA ASP A 281 -23.62 13.33 2.40
C ASP A 281 -23.56 11.94 3.05
N LEU A 282 -22.36 11.31 3.04
CA LEU A 282 -22.16 9.98 3.62
C LEU A 282 -21.52 10.03 5.01
N PHE A 283 -20.50 10.84 5.19
CA PHE A 283 -19.77 10.95 6.46
C PHE A 283 -19.00 12.27 6.58
N TYR A 284 -18.63 12.60 7.84
CA TYR A 284 -17.80 13.75 8.19
C TYR A 284 -16.74 13.36 9.22
N PHE A 285 -15.65 14.12 9.26
CA PHE A 285 -14.66 14.07 10.35
C PHE A 285 -14.69 15.35 11.14
N HIS A 286 -14.44 15.26 12.45
CA HIS A 286 -14.41 16.42 13.33
C HIS A 286 -13.16 16.39 14.22
N PRO A 287 -12.51 17.55 14.51
CA PRO A 287 -11.32 17.61 15.36
C PRO A 287 -11.49 17.01 16.76
N PHE A 288 -12.69 17.00 17.31
CA PHE A 288 -12.99 16.39 18.61
C PHE A 288 -12.97 14.87 18.61
N ALA A 289 -13.05 14.23 17.43
CA ALA A 289 -12.97 12.80 17.28
C ALA A 289 -11.95 12.44 16.16
N PRO A 290 -10.64 12.70 16.37
CA PRO A 290 -9.64 12.50 15.34
C PRO A 290 -9.50 11.02 14.98
N GLY A 291 -9.68 10.71 13.69
CA GLY A 291 -9.62 9.34 13.20
C GLY A 291 -10.87 8.50 13.46
N ALA A 292 -12.02 9.13 13.76
CA ALA A 292 -13.32 8.48 13.83
C ALA A 292 -14.32 9.22 12.94
N ALA A 293 -15.08 8.48 12.13
CA ALA A 293 -16.05 9.05 11.21
C ALA A 293 -17.42 9.25 11.89
N PHE A 294 -18.05 10.40 11.60
CA PHE A 294 -19.47 10.63 11.87
C PHE A 294 -20.25 10.21 10.64
N TRP A 295 -21.03 9.17 10.73
CA TRP A 295 -21.86 8.68 9.64
C TRP A 295 -23.20 9.41 9.61
N THR A 296 -23.58 9.95 8.45
CA THR A 296 -24.90 10.54 8.23
C THR A 296 -25.96 9.44 8.09
N HIS A 297 -27.21 9.81 7.85
CA HIS A 297 -28.26 8.82 7.55
C HIS A 297 -27.91 7.97 6.32
N LYS A 298 -27.50 8.61 5.22
CA LYS A 298 -27.11 7.91 3.97
C LYS A 298 -25.87 7.02 4.17
N GLY A 299 -24.87 7.53 4.87
CA GLY A 299 -23.67 6.75 5.20
C GLY A 299 -23.98 5.56 6.10
N THR A 300 -24.88 5.73 7.07
CA THR A 300 -25.33 4.64 7.95
C THR A 300 -26.08 3.57 7.16
N LEU A 301 -26.92 3.95 6.20
CA LEU A 301 -27.60 3.00 5.30
C LEU A 301 -26.60 2.20 4.46
N LEU A 302 -25.58 2.86 3.90
CA LEU A 302 -24.50 2.21 3.15
C LEU A 302 -23.76 1.21 4.03
N PHE A 303 -23.35 1.64 5.23
CA PHE A 303 -22.66 0.81 6.22
C PHE A 303 -23.47 -0.43 6.60
N HIS A 304 -24.74 -0.23 6.98
CA HIS A 304 -25.63 -1.33 7.39
C HIS A 304 -25.93 -2.28 6.23
N THR A 305 -26.02 -1.79 5.00
CA THR A 305 -26.23 -2.65 3.82
C THR A 305 -25.06 -3.63 3.65
N LEU A 306 -23.81 -3.15 3.74
CA LEU A 306 -22.63 -4.00 3.70
C LEU A 306 -22.55 -4.94 4.91
N SER A 307 -22.82 -4.42 6.10
CA SER A 307 -22.83 -5.18 7.36
C SER A 307 -23.82 -6.35 7.29
N ASN A 308 -25.06 -6.09 6.84
CA ASN A 308 -26.08 -7.12 6.69
C ASN A 308 -25.78 -8.13 5.57
N ALA A 309 -25.18 -7.68 4.48
CA ALA A 309 -24.71 -8.56 3.41
C ALA A 309 -23.66 -9.56 3.92
N MET A 310 -22.69 -9.08 4.72
CA MET A 310 -21.68 -9.93 5.35
C MET A 310 -22.29 -10.89 6.38
N ARG A 311 -23.23 -10.42 7.23
CA ARG A 311 -23.96 -11.29 8.16
C ARG A 311 -24.68 -12.41 7.43
N GLY A 312 -25.41 -12.07 6.36
CA GLY A 312 -26.09 -13.06 5.53
C GLY A 312 -25.13 -14.07 4.90
N LEU A 313 -23.98 -13.61 4.40
CA LEU A 313 -22.94 -14.50 3.87
C LEU A 313 -22.39 -15.43 4.95
N CYS A 314 -22.06 -14.91 6.12
CA CYS A 314 -21.55 -15.69 7.25
C CYS A 314 -22.58 -16.72 7.71
N LEU A 315 -23.84 -16.33 7.90
CA LEU A 315 -24.90 -17.25 8.32
C LEU A 315 -25.07 -18.43 7.37
N ARG A 316 -25.10 -18.18 6.04
CA ARG A 316 -25.18 -19.23 5.02
C ARG A 316 -23.99 -20.17 5.02
N ASN A 317 -22.84 -19.73 5.56
CA ASN A 317 -21.60 -20.51 5.65
C ASN A 317 -21.36 -21.09 7.06
N GLY A 318 -22.38 -21.12 7.93
CA GLY A 318 -22.33 -21.77 9.24
C GLY A 318 -21.53 -21.01 10.30
N TYR A 319 -21.40 -19.70 10.18
CA TYR A 319 -20.79 -18.86 11.21
C TYR A 319 -21.81 -18.50 12.30
N GLN A 320 -21.32 -18.41 13.52
CA GLN A 320 -22.04 -17.92 14.69
C GLN A 320 -21.63 -16.46 14.93
N GLU A 321 -22.57 -15.52 14.83
CA GLU A 321 -22.28 -14.13 15.18
C GLU A 321 -22.22 -13.99 16.70
N ILE A 322 -21.15 -13.42 17.21
CA ILE A 322 -20.91 -13.17 18.63
C ILE A 322 -20.64 -11.70 18.88
N LYS A 323 -20.84 -11.26 20.12
CA LYS A 323 -20.43 -9.94 20.61
C LYS A 323 -19.60 -10.08 21.85
N THR A 324 -18.57 -9.25 21.96
CA THR A 324 -17.62 -9.28 23.07
C THR A 324 -17.42 -7.87 23.67
N PRO A 325 -17.00 -7.76 24.94
CA PRO A 325 -16.72 -6.46 25.55
C PRO A 325 -15.72 -5.61 24.76
N LEU A 326 -15.74 -4.31 24.97
CA LEU A 326 -14.80 -3.37 24.35
C LEU A 326 -13.57 -3.08 25.22
N ILE A 327 -13.71 -3.20 26.54
CA ILE A 327 -12.68 -2.88 27.53
C ILE A 327 -12.23 -4.17 28.20
N TYR A 328 -10.92 -4.35 28.28
CA TYR A 328 -10.27 -5.48 28.94
C TYR A 328 -9.11 -4.99 29.79
N ASN A 329 -8.84 -5.69 30.88
CA ASN A 329 -7.62 -5.47 31.66
C ASN A 329 -6.36 -5.99 30.95
N LYS A 330 -5.20 -5.54 31.37
CA LYS A 330 -3.91 -5.86 30.77
C LYS A 330 -3.62 -7.36 30.72
N GLY A 331 -4.15 -8.16 31.66
CA GLY A 331 -3.90 -9.61 31.73
C GLY A 331 -4.24 -10.34 30.44
N LEU A 332 -5.34 -9.95 29.76
CA LEU A 332 -5.69 -10.51 28.45
C LEU A 332 -4.60 -10.23 27.39
N TRP A 333 -4.06 -9.03 27.42
CA TRP A 333 -3.04 -8.59 26.47
C TRP A 333 -1.65 -9.14 26.77
N GLU A 334 -1.37 -9.46 28.03
CA GLU A 334 -0.17 -10.16 28.44
C GLU A 334 -0.20 -11.62 27.96
N ILE A 335 -1.32 -12.33 28.15
CA ILE A 335 -1.54 -13.69 27.64
C ILE A 335 -1.36 -13.72 26.12
N SER A 336 -2.02 -12.82 25.41
CA SER A 336 -1.96 -12.78 23.93
C SER A 336 -0.65 -12.23 23.36
N GLY A 337 0.21 -11.60 24.19
CA GLY A 337 1.47 -10.98 23.78
C GLY A 337 1.36 -9.56 23.22
N HIS A 338 0.15 -9.01 23.12
CA HIS A 338 -0.07 -7.66 22.60
C HIS A 338 0.51 -6.59 23.53
N TRP A 339 0.48 -6.80 24.84
CA TRP A 339 1.01 -5.83 25.80
C TRP A 339 2.50 -5.53 25.59
N GLY A 340 3.30 -6.54 25.23
CA GLY A 340 4.73 -6.36 24.99
C GLY A 340 5.08 -5.80 23.61
N LYS A 341 4.28 -6.10 22.57
CA LYS A 341 4.62 -5.81 21.16
C LYS A 341 3.74 -4.76 20.50
N TYR A 342 2.58 -4.44 21.06
CA TYR A 342 1.56 -3.61 20.42
C TYR A 342 1.05 -2.49 21.32
N ARG A 343 1.59 -2.31 22.52
CA ARG A 343 1.13 -1.37 23.55
C ARG A 343 1.05 0.07 23.05
N GLU A 344 2.00 0.51 22.25
CA GLU A 344 2.05 1.87 21.70
C GLU A 344 0.85 2.20 20.80
N ASN A 345 0.27 1.18 20.19
CA ASN A 345 -0.90 1.30 19.33
C ASN A 345 -2.24 1.05 20.06
N MET A 346 -2.24 0.96 21.41
CA MET A 346 -3.42 0.74 22.22
C MET A 346 -3.89 2.03 22.90
N PHE A 347 -5.21 2.24 22.99
CA PHE A 347 -5.79 3.24 23.87
C PHE A 347 -5.85 2.69 25.29
N LEU A 348 -4.96 3.14 26.14
CA LEU A 348 -4.87 2.74 27.53
C LEU A 348 -5.85 3.54 28.37
N ILE A 349 -6.50 2.87 29.34
CA ILE A 349 -7.42 3.46 30.30
C ILE A 349 -6.73 3.44 31.64
N GLN A 350 -6.67 4.62 32.28
CA GLN A 350 -6.13 4.76 33.62
C GLN A 350 -7.20 4.41 34.65
N ASP A 351 -6.84 3.53 35.59
CA ASP A 351 -7.67 3.26 36.75
C ASP A 351 -7.69 4.49 37.66
N SER A 352 -8.87 4.90 38.11
CA SER A 352 -9.05 6.11 38.92
C SER A 352 -8.60 5.97 40.37
N GLU A 353 -8.51 4.74 40.88
CA GLU A 353 -8.14 4.45 42.27
C GLU A 353 -6.62 4.26 42.41
N THR A 354 -6.03 3.53 41.47
CA THR A 354 -4.59 3.20 41.53
C THR A 354 -3.71 4.15 40.74
N GLY A 355 -4.29 4.86 39.76
CA GLY A 355 -3.55 5.71 38.81
C GLY A 355 -2.76 4.92 37.76
N GLU A 356 -2.85 3.59 37.75
CA GLU A 356 -2.17 2.73 36.79
C GLU A 356 -2.95 2.59 35.49
N HIS A 357 -2.23 2.37 34.38
CA HIS A 357 -2.83 1.99 33.09
C HIS A 357 -2.94 0.47 33.03
N ASP A 358 -4.02 -0.07 33.56
CA ASP A 358 -4.23 -1.52 33.68
C ASP A 358 -5.31 -2.07 32.74
N SER A 359 -5.97 -1.21 31.99
CA SER A 359 -7.05 -1.54 31.06
C SER A 359 -6.86 -0.84 29.72
N SER A 360 -7.54 -1.32 28.68
CA SER A 360 -7.51 -0.71 27.35
C SER A 360 -8.79 -0.98 26.56
N LEU A 361 -9.04 -0.14 25.55
CA LEU A 361 -9.95 -0.49 24.47
C LEU A 361 -9.32 -1.59 23.61
N LYS A 362 -10.12 -2.56 23.18
CA LYS A 362 -9.62 -3.68 22.36
C LYS A 362 -9.13 -3.20 20.98
N PRO A 363 -7.87 -3.51 20.60
CA PRO A 363 -7.35 -3.25 19.27
C PRO A 363 -7.64 -4.38 18.27
N MET A 364 -8.02 -5.57 18.77
CA MET A 364 -8.28 -6.80 18.02
C MET A 364 -9.34 -7.63 18.71
N ASN A 365 -10.03 -8.50 17.96
CA ASN A 365 -11.08 -9.37 18.48
C ASN A 365 -10.58 -10.76 18.92
N CYS A 366 -9.45 -11.23 18.38
CA CYS A 366 -8.93 -12.59 18.58
C CYS A 366 -8.93 -13.04 20.05
N PRO A 367 -8.31 -12.30 21.00
CA PRO A 367 -8.27 -12.74 22.40
C PRO A 367 -9.64 -12.89 23.04
N SER A 368 -10.61 -12.04 22.63
CA SER A 368 -11.99 -12.11 23.13
C SER A 368 -12.71 -13.38 22.68
N HIS A 369 -12.48 -13.80 21.44
CA HIS A 369 -13.06 -15.02 20.87
C HIS A 369 -12.49 -16.26 21.55
N TYR A 370 -11.19 -16.24 21.88
CA TYR A 370 -10.54 -17.33 22.62
C TYR A 370 -11.07 -17.47 24.03
N LEU A 371 -11.29 -16.34 24.73
CA LEU A 371 -11.94 -16.37 26.04
C LEU A 371 -13.34 -16.97 25.94
N LEU A 372 -14.15 -16.57 24.95
CA LEU A 372 -15.49 -17.10 24.76
C LEU A 372 -15.47 -18.62 24.51
N TYR A 373 -14.51 -19.10 23.68
CA TYR A 373 -14.31 -20.52 23.44
C TYR A 373 -13.96 -21.27 24.72
N SER A 374 -13.03 -20.75 25.51
CA SER A 374 -12.56 -21.40 26.75
C SER A 374 -13.62 -21.52 27.86
N MET A 375 -14.73 -20.78 27.76
CA MET A 375 -15.84 -20.85 28.73
C MET A 375 -16.63 -22.15 28.68
N LYS A 376 -16.41 -23.00 27.66
CA LYS A 376 -17.12 -24.28 27.49
C LYS A 376 -16.15 -25.36 27.06
N LYS A 377 -16.48 -26.61 27.38
CA LYS A 377 -15.81 -27.78 26.79
C LYS A 377 -16.39 -28.04 25.41
N HIS A 378 -15.51 -28.28 24.44
CA HIS A 378 -15.88 -28.55 23.06
C HIS A 378 -15.50 -29.97 22.65
N SER A 379 -16.29 -30.55 21.75
CA SER A 379 -16.02 -31.86 21.14
C SER A 379 -15.51 -31.68 19.71
N TYR A 380 -14.69 -32.59 19.22
CA TYR A 380 -14.26 -32.67 17.83
C TYR A 380 -15.43 -32.60 16.82
N ARG A 381 -16.64 -33.04 17.23
CA ARG A 381 -17.86 -33.01 16.39
C ARG A 381 -18.41 -31.62 16.18
N GLU A 382 -18.04 -30.63 17.01
CA GLU A 382 -18.43 -29.24 16.87
C GLU A 382 -17.48 -28.47 15.93
N LEU A 383 -16.30 -29.04 15.60
CA LEU A 383 -15.30 -28.42 14.77
C LEU A 383 -15.54 -28.71 13.27
N PRO A 384 -15.34 -27.73 12.39
CA PRO A 384 -14.83 -26.38 12.65
C PRO A 384 -15.89 -25.45 13.27
N LEU A 385 -15.55 -24.81 14.38
CA LEU A 385 -16.39 -23.82 15.05
C LEU A 385 -16.01 -22.43 14.55
N ARG A 386 -16.97 -21.72 13.93
CA ARG A 386 -16.74 -20.43 13.25
C ARG A 386 -17.37 -19.29 14.00
N PHE A 387 -16.60 -18.49 14.72
CA PHE A 387 -17.06 -17.25 15.32
C PHE A 387 -16.85 -16.07 14.37
N HIS A 388 -17.87 -15.21 14.25
CA HIS A 388 -17.85 -14.00 13.46
C HIS A 388 -18.33 -12.83 14.31
N THR A 389 -17.68 -11.68 14.16
CA THR A 389 -18.09 -10.42 14.81
C THR A 389 -17.90 -9.24 13.89
N GLN A 390 -18.68 -8.18 14.14
CA GLN A 390 -18.50 -6.87 13.53
C GLN A 390 -18.33 -5.81 14.63
N ASP A 391 -17.62 -6.16 15.68
CA ASP A 391 -17.38 -5.27 16.82
C ASP A 391 -16.48 -4.10 16.46
N VAL A 392 -16.64 -3.01 17.21
CA VAL A 392 -15.80 -1.82 17.10
C VAL A 392 -14.42 -2.09 17.71
N LEU A 393 -13.39 -1.67 17.01
CA LEU A 393 -11.99 -1.74 17.41
C LEU A 393 -11.37 -0.34 17.46
N HIS A 394 -10.33 -0.19 18.30
CA HIS A 394 -9.65 1.08 18.46
C HIS A 394 -8.13 0.88 18.38
N ARG A 395 -7.46 1.65 17.51
CA ARG A 395 -6.00 1.68 17.40
C ARG A 395 -5.49 3.11 17.52
N ASN A 396 -4.52 3.34 18.39
CA ASN A 396 -3.93 4.65 18.62
C ASN A 396 -2.92 5.01 17.51
N GLU A 397 -3.43 5.13 16.30
CA GLU A 397 -2.64 5.56 15.14
C GLU A 397 -2.12 6.99 15.34
N ALA A 398 -0.88 7.26 14.93
CA ALA A 398 -0.31 8.61 14.97
C ALA A 398 -1.13 9.59 14.10
N THR A 399 -1.26 10.83 14.55
CA THR A 399 -2.09 11.83 13.84
C THR A 399 -1.64 12.05 12.40
N GLY A 400 -0.33 12.03 12.14
CA GLY A 400 0.24 12.29 10.81
C GLY A 400 -0.01 11.19 9.77
N VAL A 401 -0.49 10.01 10.18
CA VAL A 401 -0.77 8.90 9.26
C VAL A 401 -2.26 8.70 8.99
N LEU A 402 -3.13 9.48 9.64
CA LEU A 402 -4.58 9.39 9.43
C LEU A 402 -4.94 9.84 8.00
N SER A 403 -5.80 9.09 7.33
CA SER A 403 -6.17 9.33 5.92
C SER A 403 -7.62 9.00 5.64
N GLY A 404 -8.53 9.94 5.89
CA GLY A 404 -9.97 9.73 5.69
C GLY A 404 -10.46 8.43 6.32
N LEU A 405 -11.25 7.65 5.60
CA LEU A 405 -11.72 6.33 6.05
C LEU A 405 -10.68 5.21 5.83
N THR A 406 -9.61 5.45 5.06
CA THR A 406 -8.62 4.38 4.75
C THR A 406 -7.68 4.09 5.91
N ARG A 407 -7.46 5.06 6.82
CA ARG A 407 -6.67 4.87 8.04
C ARG A 407 -7.26 5.69 9.18
N VAL A 408 -7.91 5.02 10.09
CA VAL A 408 -8.72 5.57 11.19
C VAL A 408 -8.25 5.03 12.54
N ARG A 409 -8.71 5.64 13.62
CA ARG A 409 -8.48 5.16 15.00
C ARG A 409 -9.60 4.30 15.54
N GLN A 410 -10.83 4.51 15.05
CA GLN A 410 -12.00 3.71 15.37
C GLN A 410 -12.55 3.08 14.10
N PHE A 411 -12.76 1.78 14.10
CA PHE A 411 -13.25 1.03 12.94
C PHE A 411 -13.94 -0.26 13.35
N GLN A 412 -14.70 -0.83 12.43
CA GLN A 412 -15.29 -2.17 12.56
C GLN A 412 -14.66 -3.10 11.51
N GLN A 413 -14.51 -4.38 11.86
CA GLN A 413 -14.04 -5.42 10.92
C GLN A 413 -15.10 -6.49 10.73
N ASP A 414 -15.12 -7.12 9.55
CA ASP A 414 -15.82 -8.38 9.32
C ASP A 414 -14.96 -9.56 9.80
N ASP A 415 -14.61 -9.53 11.05
CA ASP A 415 -13.62 -10.42 11.65
C ASP A 415 -14.22 -11.79 12.00
N ALA A 416 -13.46 -12.84 11.74
CA ALA A 416 -13.84 -14.19 12.14
C ALA A 416 -12.65 -15.03 12.57
N HIS A 417 -12.91 -15.93 13.54
CA HIS A 417 -11.95 -16.90 14.05
C HIS A 417 -12.58 -18.29 13.98
N ILE A 418 -11.88 -19.16 13.27
CA ILE A 418 -12.34 -20.53 13.03
C ILE A 418 -11.43 -21.46 13.83
N LEU A 419 -12.02 -22.13 14.83
CA LEU A 419 -11.31 -23.13 15.60
C LEU A 419 -11.59 -24.49 14.97
N LEU A 420 -10.54 -25.23 14.64
CA LEU A 420 -10.64 -26.45 13.83
C LEU A 420 -9.54 -27.46 14.16
N MET A 421 -9.72 -28.69 13.71
CA MET A 421 -8.66 -29.70 13.69
C MET A 421 -7.68 -29.42 12.56
N GLU A 422 -6.42 -29.79 12.72
CA GLU A 422 -5.39 -29.62 11.70
C GLU A 422 -5.78 -30.25 10.35
N SER A 423 -6.43 -31.42 10.38
CA SER A 423 -6.93 -32.10 9.18
C SER A 423 -8.01 -31.32 8.39
N GLN A 424 -8.62 -30.29 9.00
CA GLN A 424 -9.65 -29.48 8.38
C GLN A 424 -9.13 -28.19 7.75
N ILE A 425 -7.84 -27.86 7.91
CA ILE A 425 -7.25 -26.59 7.44
C ILE A 425 -7.42 -26.41 5.94
N THR A 426 -7.07 -27.41 5.15
CA THR A 426 -7.09 -27.35 3.68
C THR A 426 -8.47 -27.03 3.14
N ASP A 427 -9.49 -27.76 3.60
CA ASP A 427 -10.87 -27.57 3.15
C ASP A 427 -11.41 -26.19 3.59
N GLU A 428 -11.06 -25.77 4.79
CA GLU A 428 -11.50 -24.46 5.29
C GLU A 428 -10.84 -23.29 4.55
N VAL A 429 -9.53 -23.34 4.31
CA VAL A 429 -8.81 -22.30 3.53
C VAL A 429 -9.37 -22.21 2.10
N LYS A 430 -9.66 -23.35 1.46
CA LYS A 430 -10.30 -23.37 0.14
C LYS A 430 -11.67 -22.70 0.15
N ARG A 431 -12.52 -23.05 1.12
CA ARG A 431 -13.83 -22.41 1.32
C ARG A 431 -13.72 -20.90 1.49
N LEU A 432 -12.76 -20.44 2.29
CA LEU A 432 -12.51 -19.02 2.55
C LEU A 432 -12.05 -18.29 1.28
N ALA A 433 -11.14 -18.87 0.52
CA ALA A 433 -10.68 -18.31 -0.75
C ALA A 433 -11.83 -18.17 -1.75
N GLU A 434 -12.73 -19.17 -1.83
CA GLU A 434 -13.94 -19.12 -2.67
C GLU A 434 -14.92 -18.02 -2.21
N MET A 435 -15.11 -17.86 -0.88
CA MET A 435 -15.95 -16.77 -0.34
C MET A 435 -15.39 -15.40 -0.69
N ILE A 436 -14.08 -15.18 -0.54
CA ILE A 436 -13.40 -13.92 -0.87
C ILE A 436 -13.53 -13.63 -2.38
N ALA A 437 -13.21 -14.62 -3.22
CA ALA A 437 -13.31 -14.48 -4.67
C ALA A 437 -14.73 -14.12 -5.12
N ARG A 438 -15.77 -14.77 -4.55
CA ARG A 438 -17.17 -14.46 -4.82
C ARG A 438 -17.53 -13.02 -4.52
N VAL A 439 -17.15 -12.54 -3.33
CA VAL A 439 -17.46 -11.17 -2.90
C VAL A 439 -16.78 -10.15 -3.82
N TYR A 440 -15.47 -10.30 -4.07
CA TYR A 440 -14.74 -9.33 -4.89
C TYR A 440 -15.20 -9.34 -6.35
N THR A 441 -15.44 -10.51 -6.93
CA THR A 441 -15.98 -10.62 -8.29
C THR A 441 -17.35 -9.97 -8.41
N ALA A 442 -18.24 -10.18 -7.43
CA ALA A 442 -19.58 -9.59 -7.43
C ALA A 442 -19.57 -8.06 -7.29
N LEU A 443 -18.50 -7.49 -6.73
CA LEU A 443 -18.27 -6.05 -6.61
C LEU A 443 -17.46 -5.48 -7.79
N GLY A 444 -17.05 -6.30 -8.77
CA GLY A 444 -16.22 -5.88 -9.89
C GLY A 444 -14.79 -5.51 -9.50
N LEU A 445 -14.30 -6.05 -8.37
CA LEU A 445 -12.95 -5.80 -7.85
C LEU A 445 -12.01 -6.89 -8.33
N GLU A 446 -10.99 -6.53 -9.09
CA GLU A 446 -9.88 -7.44 -9.40
C GLU A 446 -8.99 -7.64 -8.19
N PHE A 447 -8.48 -8.85 -7.98
CA PHE A 447 -7.64 -9.15 -6.82
C PHE A 447 -6.48 -10.08 -7.15
N THR A 448 -5.44 -10.02 -6.32
CA THR A 448 -4.25 -10.87 -6.36
C THR A 448 -3.99 -11.44 -4.98
N ALA A 449 -3.74 -12.75 -4.88
CA ALA A 449 -3.35 -13.37 -3.62
C ALA A 449 -1.84 -13.22 -3.40
N LYS A 450 -1.42 -13.07 -2.14
CA LYS A 450 -0.03 -13.01 -1.69
C LYS A 450 0.16 -13.97 -0.53
N PHE A 451 1.15 -14.84 -0.64
CA PHE A 451 1.52 -15.74 0.46
C PHE A 451 2.69 -15.13 1.23
N ALA A 452 2.44 -14.72 2.47
CA ALA A 452 3.41 -14.09 3.35
C ALA A 452 3.92 -15.09 4.40
N THR A 453 5.24 -15.27 4.44
CA THR A 453 5.91 -16.21 5.33
C THR A 453 6.44 -15.54 6.59
N ARG A 454 7.05 -16.32 7.47
CA ARG A 454 7.54 -15.90 8.80
C ARG A 454 8.41 -14.64 8.77
N PRO A 455 8.13 -13.64 9.63
CA PRO A 455 9.00 -12.48 9.81
C PRO A 455 10.19 -12.82 10.73
N GLU A 456 11.20 -11.96 10.72
CA GLU A 456 12.36 -12.09 11.61
C GLU A 456 11.95 -12.05 13.09
N GLN A 457 11.08 -11.10 13.46
CA GLN A 457 10.54 -10.99 14.81
C GLN A 457 9.20 -11.72 14.93
N ARG A 458 9.24 -12.95 15.44
CA ARG A 458 8.06 -13.82 15.57
C ARG A 458 7.96 -14.45 16.96
N ILE A 459 6.83 -15.08 17.24
CA ILE A 459 6.57 -15.93 18.40
C ILE A 459 6.49 -17.38 17.91
N GLY A 460 6.80 -18.35 18.79
CA GLY A 460 6.82 -19.78 18.48
C GLY A 460 8.15 -20.26 17.91
N ASP A 461 8.32 -21.57 17.89
CA ASP A 461 9.51 -22.22 17.34
C ASP A 461 9.41 -22.44 15.82
N ASP A 462 10.52 -22.83 15.22
CA ASP A 462 10.60 -23.03 13.77
C ASP A 462 9.75 -24.21 13.29
N ALA A 463 9.55 -25.24 14.11
CA ALA A 463 8.76 -26.41 13.73
C ALA A 463 7.26 -26.06 13.58
N LEU A 464 6.71 -25.24 14.48
CA LEU A 464 5.34 -24.73 14.37
C LEU A 464 5.16 -23.86 13.11
N TRP A 465 6.16 -23.02 12.81
CA TRP A 465 6.14 -22.19 11.60
C TRP A 465 6.24 -23.04 10.33
N ASP A 466 7.09 -24.06 10.29
CA ASP A 466 7.21 -24.98 9.16
C ASP A 466 5.88 -25.72 8.90
N CYS A 467 5.21 -26.15 9.95
CA CYS A 467 3.88 -26.77 9.88
C CYS A 467 2.84 -25.78 9.34
N ALA A 468 2.77 -24.59 9.90
CA ALA A 468 1.80 -23.55 9.49
C ALA A 468 2.00 -23.10 8.04
N GLU A 469 3.25 -22.84 7.62
CA GLU A 469 3.57 -22.43 6.25
C GLU A 469 3.27 -23.53 5.23
N SER A 470 3.65 -24.77 5.54
CA SER A 470 3.39 -25.92 4.65
C SER A 470 1.90 -26.18 4.48
N SER A 471 1.14 -26.17 5.59
CA SER A 471 -0.32 -26.39 5.58
C SER A 471 -1.03 -25.31 4.78
N LEU A 472 -0.69 -24.03 5.02
CA LEU A 472 -1.30 -22.91 4.35
C LEU A 472 -0.94 -22.84 2.85
N ARG A 473 0.32 -23.17 2.51
CA ARG A 473 0.78 -23.24 1.13
C ARG A 473 0.07 -24.38 0.36
N ALA A 474 0.03 -25.57 0.94
CA ALA A 474 -0.65 -26.71 0.32
C ALA A 474 -2.14 -26.44 0.09
N ALA A 475 -2.80 -25.78 1.04
CA ALA A 475 -4.19 -25.34 0.91
C ALA A 475 -4.35 -24.31 -0.21
N LEU A 476 -3.48 -23.30 -0.29
CA LEU A 476 -3.52 -22.26 -1.33
C LEU A 476 -3.30 -22.85 -2.73
N GLU A 477 -2.36 -23.76 -2.88
CA GLU A 477 -2.10 -24.44 -4.17
C GLU A 477 -3.32 -25.23 -4.66
N GLN A 478 -4.08 -25.85 -3.76
CA GLN A 478 -5.33 -26.55 -4.09
C GLN A 478 -6.48 -25.63 -4.51
N THR A 479 -6.42 -24.33 -4.19
CA THR A 479 -7.44 -23.37 -4.68
C THR A 479 -7.31 -23.06 -6.17
N GLY A 480 -6.14 -23.32 -6.76
CA GLY A 480 -5.81 -22.90 -8.14
C GLY A 480 -5.60 -21.40 -8.32
N LEU A 481 -5.62 -20.61 -7.26
CA LEU A 481 -5.35 -19.18 -7.31
C LEU A 481 -3.85 -18.94 -7.58
N ARG A 482 -3.56 -18.01 -8.48
CA ARG A 482 -2.20 -17.48 -8.65
C ARG A 482 -1.85 -16.59 -7.48
N TYR A 483 -0.65 -16.74 -6.94
CA TYR A 483 -0.20 -15.93 -5.81
C TYR A 483 1.25 -15.48 -5.98
N GLU A 484 1.58 -14.38 -5.32
CA GLU A 484 2.95 -13.89 -5.15
C GLU A 484 3.49 -14.34 -3.79
N LEU A 485 4.75 -14.79 -3.75
CA LEU A 485 5.44 -15.06 -2.49
C LEU A 485 5.98 -13.76 -1.89
N LYS A 486 5.69 -13.52 -0.61
CA LYS A 486 6.19 -12.39 0.20
C LYS A 486 6.96 -12.89 1.42
N PRO A 487 8.26 -13.17 1.28
CA PRO A 487 9.06 -13.63 2.39
C PRO A 487 9.16 -12.59 3.50
N GLY A 488 8.96 -12.99 4.75
CA GLY A 488 9.11 -12.11 5.91
C GLY A 488 7.93 -11.18 6.21
N ASP A 489 6.85 -11.22 5.45
CA ASP A 489 5.68 -10.32 5.60
C ASP A 489 4.50 -10.96 6.38
N GLY A 490 4.72 -12.10 7.00
CA GLY A 490 3.74 -12.77 7.85
C GLY A 490 3.43 -11.99 9.14
N ALA A 491 2.35 -12.36 9.82
CA ALA A 491 2.10 -11.84 11.16
C ALA A 491 3.11 -12.42 12.15
N PHE A 492 3.32 -11.75 13.28
CA PHE A 492 4.28 -12.24 14.29
C PHE A 492 3.87 -13.59 14.94
N TYR A 493 2.64 -14.05 14.71
CA TYR A 493 2.05 -15.27 15.25
C TYR A 493 1.67 -16.32 14.19
N GLY A 494 1.79 -16.01 12.89
CA GLY A 494 1.47 -17.00 11.86
C GLY A 494 1.63 -16.48 10.42
N PRO A 495 1.80 -17.40 9.45
CA PRO A 495 1.80 -17.07 8.03
C PRO A 495 0.41 -16.66 7.57
N LYS A 496 0.34 -15.90 6.47
CA LYS A 496 -0.93 -15.39 5.96
C LYS A 496 -1.03 -15.42 4.43
N ILE A 497 -2.26 -15.49 3.97
CA ILE A 497 -2.63 -15.17 2.60
C ILE A 497 -3.34 -13.82 2.63
N ASP A 498 -2.73 -12.79 2.03
CA ASP A 498 -3.34 -11.49 1.85
C ASP A 498 -3.94 -11.38 0.45
N PHE A 499 -5.04 -10.65 0.34
CA PHE A 499 -5.69 -10.37 -0.92
C PHE A 499 -5.61 -8.87 -1.21
N ASP A 500 -4.79 -8.51 -2.20
CA ASP A 500 -4.72 -7.16 -2.72
C ASP A 500 -5.79 -6.97 -3.77
N VAL A 501 -6.63 -5.98 -3.57
CA VAL A 501 -7.68 -5.58 -4.50
C VAL A 501 -7.22 -4.39 -5.33
N SER A 502 -7.46 -4.42 -6.63
CA SER A 502 -7.24 -3.28 -7.53
C SER A 502 -8.54 -2.50 -7.69
N ASP A 503 -8.49 -1.19 -7.45
CA ASP A 503 -9.63 -0.32 -7.73
C ASP A 503 -9.70 0.03 -9.24
N SER A 504 -10.75 0.75 -9.64
CA SER A 504 -11.01 1.09 -11.05
C SER A 504 -9.95 1.98 -11.71
N ILE A 505 -9.00 2.50 -10.94
CA ILE A 505 -7.86 3.29 -11.43
C ILE A 505 -6.52 2.57 -11.20
N GLY A 506 -6.55 1.29 -10.83
CA GLY A 506 -5.37 0.42 -10.72
C GLY A 506 -4.56 0.56 -9.43
N ARG A 507 -5.05 1.28 -8.40
CA ARG A 507 -4.39 1.29 -7.08
C ARG A 507 -4.66 -0.01 -6.34
N LYS A 508 -3.66 -0.55 -5.67
CA LYS A 508 -3.75 -1.78 -4.89
C LYS A 508 -4.04 -1.51 -3.42
N TRP A 509 -4.97 -2.29 -2.85
CA TRP A 509 -5.41 -2.19 -1.47
C TRP A 509 -5.44 -3.57 -0.84
N GLN A 510 -4.66 -3.79 0.20
CA GLN A 510 -4.77 -5.00 1.02
C GLN A 510 -6.07 -4.95 1.82
N LEU A 511 -6.96 -5.90 1.58
CA LEU A 511 -8.27 -6.02 2.23
C LEU A 511 -8.43 -7.36 2.93
N GLY A 512 -8.69 -8.41 2.17
CA GLY A 512 -8.91 -9.75 2.72
C GLY A 512 -7.64 -10.38 3.25
N THR A 513 -7.79 -11.23 4.26
CA THR A 513 -6.70 -12.02 4.81
C THR A 513 -7.20 -13.35 5.35
N ILE A 514 -6.35 -14.39 5.22
CA ILE A 514 -6.51 -15.70 5.86
C ILE A 514 -5.18 -15.99 6.55
N GLN A 515 -5.22 -16.22 7.87
CA GLN A 515 -4.01 -16.45 8.67
C GLN A 515 -4.18 -17.73 9.48
N VAL A 516 -3.17 -18.59 9.51
CA VAL A 516 -3.17 -19.81 10.30
C VAL A 516 -2.33 -19.59 11.55
N ASP A 517 -2.91 -19.86 12.72
CA ASP A 517 -2.32 -19.60 14.02
C ASP A 517 -2.35 -20.87 14.90
N TYR A 518 -1.16 -21.39 15.16
CA TYR A 518 -0.94 -22.51 16.10
C TYR A 518 -0.54 -22.00 17.50
N ILE A 519 -0.19 -20.72 17.62
CA ILE A 519 0.43 -20.13 18.81
C ILE A 519 -0.64 -19.68 19.81
N ALA A 520 -1.69 -19.00 19.34
CA ALA A 520 -2.72 -18.50 20.23
C ALA A 520 -3.47 -19.62 20.97
N PRO A 521 -3.83 -20.76 20.34
CA PRO A 521 -4.41 -21.90 21.08
C PRO A 521 -3.53 -22.40 22.22
N GLU A 522 -2.22 -22.41 22.06
CA GLU A 522 -1.28 -22.80 23.11
C GLU A 522 -1.27 -21.78 24.25
N ARG A 523 -1.18 -20.49 23.95
CA ARG A 523 -1.11 -19.42 24.95
C ARG A 523 -2.38 -19.25 25.75
N PHE A 524 -3.54 -19.53 25.16
CA PHE A 524 -4.86 -19.48 25.81
C PHE A 524 -5.30 -20.83 26.37
N ASP A 525 -4.47 -21.86 26.28
CA ASP A 525 -4.76 -23.24 26.69
C ASP A 525 -6.10 -23.75 26.17
N LEU A 526 -6.37 -23.49 24.89
CA LEU A 526 -7.60 -23.92 24.24
C LEU A 526 -7.55 -25.41 23.93
N THR A 527 -8.60 -26.16 24.30
CA THR A 527 -8.69 -27.60 24.05
C THR A 527 -10.05 -28.01 23.50
N TYR A 528 -10.09 -29.15 22.83
CA TYR A 528 -11.29 -29.90 22.50
C TYR A 528 -11.12 -31.38 22.82
N VAL A 529 -12.20 -32.10 23.08
CA VAL A 529 -12.19 -33.53 23.29
C VAL A 529 -12.23 -34.25 21.94
N GLY A 530 -11.19 -35.01 21.63
CA GLY A 530 -11.06 -35.80 20.41
C GLY A 530 -11.93 -37.08 20.42
N GLU A 531 -11.88 -37.81 19.29
CA GLU A 531 -12.57 -39.11 19.14
C GLU A 531 -12.00 -40.17 20.11
N ASP A 532 -10.76 -40.01 20.49
CA ASP A 532 -10.05 -40.82 21.47
C ASP A 532 -10.39 -40.48 22.94
N ASN A 533 -11.34 -39.60 23.18
CA ASN A 533 -11.72 -39.05 24.49
C ASN A 533 -10.59 -38.32 25.22
N LYS A 534 -9.53 -37.86 24.52
CA LYS A 534 -8.47 -37.04 25.08
C LYS A 534 -8.61 -35.60 24.67
N GLU A 535 -7.99 -34.72 25.43
CA GLU A 535 -7.91 -33.31 25.08
C GLU A 535 -6.84 -33.10 23.99
N HIS A 536 -7.21 -32.36 22.96
CA HIS A 536 -6.39 -31.94 21.83
C HIS A 536 -6.44 -30.44 21.69
N ARG A 537 -5.40 -29.86 21.10
CA ARG A 537 -5.30 -28.45 20.83
C ARG A 537 -5.87 -28.13 19.44
N PRO A 538 -6.82 -27.19 19.33
CA PRO A 538 -7.28 -26.74 18.00
C PRO A 538 -6.23 -25.88 17.32
N VAL A 539 -6.35 -25.73 16.01
CA VAL A 539 -5.71 -24.68 15.23
C VAL A 539 -6.73 -23.55 15.05
N VAL A 540 -6.25 -22.30 14.87
CA VAL A 540 -7.11 -21.16 14.58
C VAL A 540 -6.82 -20.61 13.20
N ILE A 541 -7.89 -20.31 12.45
CA ILE A 541 -7.80 -19.49 11.24
C ILE A 541 -8.46 -18.15 11.52
N HIS A 542 -7.70 -17.06 11.35
CA HIS A 542 -8.22 -15.70 11.33
C HIS A 542 -8.65 -15.35 9.91
N ARG A 543 -9.80 -14.70 9.74
CA ARG A 543 -10.31 -14.31 8.44
C ARG A 543 -10.98 -12.92 8.48
N ALA A 544 -10.61 -12.07 7.52
CA ALA A 544 -11.38 -10.92 7.11
C ALA A 544 -11.57 -10.93 5.59
N ILE A 545 -12.70 -10.47 5.08
CA ILE A 545 -13.00 -10.33 3.64
C ILE A 545 -12.96 -8.87 3.25
N TYR A 546 -13.75 -8.02 3.90
CA TYR A 546 -13.72 -6.57 3.69
C TYR A 546 -12.49 -5.92 4.34
N GLY A 547 -11.94 -6.53 5.40
CA GLY A 547 -11.01 -5.90 6.32
C GLY A 547 -11.76 -4.98 7.28
N SER A 548 -11.49 -3.66 7.28
CA SER A 548 -12.38 -2.74 8.00
C SER A 548 -13.47 -2.19 7.08
N PHE A 549 -14.69 -2.03 7.62
CA PHE A 549 -15.83 -1.46 6.90
C PHE A 549 -15.50 -0.05 6.41
N GLU A 550 -14.85 0.77 7.21
CA GLU A 550 -14.48 2.13 6.87
C GLU A 550 -13.57 2.16 5.63
N ARG A 551 -12.47 1.37 5.65
CA ARG A 551 -11.54 1.27 4.53
C ARG A 551 -12.21 0.70 3.28
N PHE A 552 -13.03 -0.31 3.45
CA PHE A 552 -13.76 -0.94 2.34
C PHE A 552 -14.77 0.02 1.70
N ILE A 553 -15.52 0.77 2.51
CA ILE A 553 -16.43 1.81 2.03
C ILE A 553 -15.67 2.90 1.28
N ALA A 554 -14.51 3.36 1.79
CA ALA A 554 -13.66 4.32 1.07
C ALA A 554 -13.31 3.81 -0.33
N ILE A 555 -12.85 2.56 -0.41
CA ILE A 555 -12.46 1.93 -1.68
C ILE A 555 -13.66 1.81 -2.63
N LEU A 556 -14.84 1.42 -2.12
CA LEU A 556 -16.06 1.33 -2.94
C LEU A 556 -16.54 2.70 -3.42
N ILE A 557 -16.46 3.76 -2.60
CA ILE A 557 -16.76 5.13 -3.02
C ILE A 557 -15.85 5.52 -4.19
N GLU A 558 -14.55 5.26 -4.11
CA GLU A 558 -13.57 5.58 -5.14
C GLU A 558 -13.70 4.67 -6.36
N HIS A 559 -13.92 3.38 -6.17
CA HIS A 559 -14.10 2.39 -7.23
C HIS A 559 -15.32 2.74 -8.11
N TYR A 560 -16.47 2.98 -7.50
CA TYR A 560 -17.69 3.35 -8.20
C TYR A 560 -17.77 4.85 -8.51
N ALA A 561 -16.80 5.66 -8.10
CA ALA A 561 -16.87 7.13 -8.16
C ALA A 561 -18.19 7.66 -7.54
N GLY A 562 -18.70 7.00 -6.52
CA GLY A 562 -19.99 7.28 -5.88
C GLY A 562 -21.23 6.75 -6.60
N ASN A 563 -21.11 6.20 -7.82
CA ASN A 563 -22.23 5.60 -8.55
C ASN A 563 -22.45 4.14 -8.09
N PHE A 564 -22.95 3.98 -6.89
CA PHE A 564 -23.17 2.65 -6.31
C PHE A 564 -24.16 1.82 -7.11
N PRO A 565 -23.95 0.49 -7.22
CA PRO A 565 -24.97 -0.42 -7.74
C PRO A 565 -26.23 -0.34 -6.87
N VAL A 566 -27.40 -0.63 -7.45
CA VAL A 566 -28.71 -0.43 -6.82
C VAL A 566 -28.80 -1.06 -5.42
N TRP A 567 -28.30 -2.29 -5.28
CA TRP A 567 -28.36 -2.98 -3.99
C TRP A 567 -27.59 -2.25 -2.87
N LEU A 568 -26.54 -1.51 -3.23
CA LEU A 568 -25.66 -0.82 -2.27
C LEU A 568 -26.02 0.67 -2.09
N ALA A 569 -26.67 1.28 -3.06
CA ALA A 569 -27.00 2.72 -3.04
C ALA A 569 -27.84 3.10 -1.81
N PRO A 570 -27.46 4.14 -1.05
CA PRO A 570 -28.24 4.62 0.11
C PRO A 570 -29.67 5.02 -0.27
N VAL A 571 -29.82 5.63 -1.43
CA VAL A 571 -31.10 5.96 -2.07
C VAL A 571 -31.13 5.23 -3.41
N GLN A 572 -32.07 4.30 -3.59
CA GLN A 572 -32.18 3.49 -4.81
C GLN A 572 -33.03 4.16 -5.89
N ALA A 573 -34.06 4.87 -5.45
CA ALA A 573 -34.94 5.63 -6.33
C ALA A 573 -35.36 6.93 -5.67
N ARG A 574 -35.39 8.03 -6.46
CA ARG A 574 -35.94 9.32 -6.03
C ARG A 574 -37.14 9.68 -6.90
N VAL A 575 -38.29 9.89 -6.28
CA VAL A 575 -39.52 10.30 -6.95
C VAL A 575 -39.55 11.83 -7.04
N ILE A 576 -39.73 12.39 -8.21
CA ILE A 576 -39.80 13.82 -8.46
C ILE A 576 -41.07 14.17 -9.25
N THR A 577 -41.70 15.29 -8.91
CA THR A 577 -42.95 15.75 -9.53
C THR A 577 -42.71 16.84 -10.54
N VAL A 578 -43.48 16.84 -11.62
CA VAL A 578 -43.55 17.95 -12.60
C VAL A 578 -44.26 19.18 -12.01
N ALA A 579 -45.27 18.96 -11.17
CA ALA A 579 -46.06 20.02 -10.49
C ALA A 579 -46.63 19.47 -9.17
N ASP A 580 -47.01 20.38 -8.28
CA ASP A 580 -47.52 20.03 -6.93
C ASP A 580 -48.79 19.14 -6.95
N ARG A 581 -49.64 19.26 -7.98
CA ARG A 581 -50.82 18.42 -8.15
C ARG A 581 -50.50 16.92 -8.28
N HIS A 582 -49.23 16.57 -8.61
CA HIS A 582 -48.76 15.18 -8.74
C HIS A 582 -48.22 14.60 -7.43
N MET A 583 -48.06 15.43 -6.39
CA MET A 583 -47.51 14.98 -5.07
C MET A 583 -48.27 13.80 -4.44
N PRO A 584 -49.63 13.72 -4.51
CA PRO A 584 -50.30 12.56 -3.93
C PRO A 584 -49.88 11.24 -4.57
N TRP A 585 -49.75 11.15 -5.89
CA TRP A 585 -49.28 9.96 -6.60
C TRP A 585 -47.80 9.69 -6.32
N ALA A 586 -46.98 10.71 -6.29
CA ALA A 586 -45.55 10.55 -5.96
C ALA A 586 -45.32 9.97 -4.56
N ARG A 587 -46.17 10.38 -3.57
CA ARG A 587 -46.15 9.76 -2.22
C ARG A 587 -46.55 8.31 -2.27
N GLU A 588 -47.60 7.96 -3.00
CA GLU A 588 -48.06 6.58 -3.16
C GLU A 588 -46.92 5.72 -3.79
N VAL A 589 -46.24 6.23 -4.83
CA VAL A 589 -45.12 5.57 -5.45
C VAL A 589 -44.00 5.30 -4.42
N ALA A 590 -43.61 6.33 -3.66
CA ALA A 590 -42.55 6.16 -2.66
C ALA A 590 -42.95 5.15 -1.58
N GLN A 591 -44.20 5.21 -1.08
CA GLN A 591 -44.72 4.28 -0.08
C GLN A 591 -44.80 2.83 -0.58
N VAL A 592 -45.19 2.61 -1.84
CA VAL A 592 -45.23 1.25 -2.44
C VAL A 592 -43.83 0.67 -2.53
N LEU A 593 -42.83 1.49 -2.93
CA LEU A 593 -41.44 1.05 -2.98
C LEU A 593 -40.89 0.75 -1.57
N GLN A 594 -41.15 1.65 -0.62
CA GLN A 594 -40.72 1.49 0.79
C GLN A 594 -41.33 0.27 1.45
N ALA A 595 -42.61 0.00 1.19
CA ALA A 595 -43.31 -1.18 1.70
C ALA A 595 -42.70 -2.51 1.21
N ARG A 596 -41.96 -2.48 0.08
CA ARG A 596 -41.17 -3.61 -0.44
C ARG A 596 -39.76 -3.66 0.11
N GLY A 597 -39.39 -2.81 1.07
CA GLY A 597 -38.07 -2.72 1.66
C GLY A 597 -37.04 -1.97 0.77
N LEU A 598 -37.51 -1.24 -0.27
CA LEU A 598 -36.66 -0.46 -1.15
C LEU A 598 -36.43 0.93 -0.56
N ARG A 599 -35.19 1.43 -0.70
CA ARG A 599 -34.79 2.76 -0.23
C ARG A 599 -35.17 3.82 -1.25
N ALA A 600 -36.45 4.20 -1.23
CA ALA A 600 -37.02 5.24 -2.08
C ALA A 600 -37.29 6.51 -1.28
N GLU A 601 -37.00 7.67 -1.84
CA GLU A 601 -37.32 8.98 -1.27
C GLU A 601 -38.13 9.81 -2.26
N MET A 602 -38.84 10.84 -1.77
CA MET A 602 -39.53 11.81 -2.60
C MET A 602 -38.90 13.17 -2.44
N ASP A 603 -38.70 13.88 -3.54
CA ASP A 603 -38.27 15.27 -3.53
C ASP A 603 -39.49 16.18 -3.34
N GLU A 604 -39.67 16.68 -2.11
CA GLU A 604 -40.74 17.59 -1.72
C GLU A 604 -40.37 19.08 -1.88
N SER A 605 -39.20 19.38 -2.43
CA SER A 605 -38.78 20.77 -2.66
C SER A 605 -39.70 21.49 -3.64
N SER A 606 -39.76 22.83 -3.55
CA SER A 606 -40.49 23.68 -4.48
C SER A 606 -39.71 24.02 -5.77
N GLU A 607 -38.54 23.34 -5.97
CA GLU A 607 -37.66 23.55 -7.10
C GLU A 607 -38.30 23.11 -8.43
N LYS A 608 -37.82 23.72 -9.54
CA LYS A 608 -38.24 23.32 -10.88
C LYS A 608 -37.77 21.92 -11.22
N LEU A 609 -38.53 21.18 -12.03
CA LEU A 609 -38.23 19.81 -12.44
C LEU A 609 -36.78 19.61 -12.88
N GLY A 610 -36.23 20.54 -13.70
CA GLY A 610 -34.82 20.44 -14.16
C GLY A 610 -33.80 20.51 -13.01
N ALA A 611 -34.09 21.32 -11.97
CA ALA A 611 -33.24 21.40 -10.78
C ALA A 611 -33.29 20.09 -9.94
N LYS A 612 -34.50 19.55 -9.77
CA LYS A 612 -34.71 18.25 -9.07
C LYS A 612 -34.00 17.09 -9.78
N ILE A 613 -34.10 17.02 -11.12
CA ILE A 613 -33.35 16.02 -11.93
C ILE A 613 -31.85 16.22 -11.76
N ARG A 614 -31.37 17.45 -11.84
CA ARG A 614 -29.94 17.75 -11.67
C ARG A 614 -29.42 17.37 -10.28
N ASP A 615 -30.19 17.64 -9.23
CA ASP A 615 -29.84 17.27 -7.87
C ASP A 615 -29.77 15.74 -7.72
N ALA A 616 -30.77 15.00 -8.22
CA ALA A 616 -30.74 13.53 -8.22
C ALA A 616 -29.50 12.96 -8.95
N GLN A 617 -29.09 13.59 -10.06
CA GLN A 617 -27.87 13.24 -10.79
C GLN A 617 -26.60 13.55 -9.98
N LEU A 618 -26.52 14.73 -9.34
CA LEU A 618 -25.37 15.07 -8.49
C LEU A 618 -25.25 14.15 -7.28
N GLN A 619 -26.40 13.75 -6.69
CA GLN A 619 -26.47 12.77 -5.62
C GLN A 619 -26.30 11.32 -6.10
N LYS A 620 -26.09 11.11 -7.41
CA LYS A 620 -25.83 9.80 -8.04
C LYS A 620 -26.87 8.73 -7.68
N VAL A 621 -28.13 9.15 -7.58
CA VAL A 621 -29.25 8.25 -7.32
C VAL A 621 -29.46 7.32 -8.52
N PRO A 622 -29.45 5.99 -8.36
CA PRO A 622 -29.55 5.05 -9.49
C PRO A 622 -30.79 5.25 -10.37
N TYR A 623 -31.93 5.54 -9.77
CA TYR A 623 -33.18 5.78 -10.50
C TYR A 623 -33.86 7.08 -10.06
N THR A 624 -34.17 7.95 -11.03
CA THR A 624 -35.02 9.11 -10.85
C THR A 624 -36.38 8.81 -11.51
N LEU A 625 -37.46 8.87 -10.73
CA LEU A 625 -38.82 8.57 -11.18
C LEU A 625 -39.57 9.86 -11.39
N VAL A 626 -39.79 10.24 -12.65
CA VAL A 626 -40.56 11.44 -12.98
C VAL A 626 -42.07 11.12 -12.95
N VAL A 627 -42.82 11.99 -12.30
CA VAL A 627 -44.27 11.87 -12.18
C VAL A 627 -44.93 13.14 -12.69
N GLY A 628 -45.69 13.02 -13.77
CA GLY A 628 -46.51 14.06 -14.39
C GLY A 628 -47.99 13.58 -14.54
N ASP A 629 -48.75 14.32 -15.33
CA ASP A 629 -50.17 14.00 -15.56
C ASP A 629 -50.38 12.59 -16.12
N LYS A 630 -49.53 12.18 -17.08
CA LYS A 630 -49.59 10.85 -17.71
C LYS A 630 -49.34 9.72 -16.70
N GLU A 631 -48.36 9.88 -15.84
CA GLU A 631 -47.99 8.88 -14.82
C GLU A 631 -49.11 8.74 -13.75
N VAL A 632 -49.73 9.85 -13.37
CA VAL A 632 -50.90 9.85 -12.46
C VAL A 632 -52.09 9.10 -13.06
N GLU A 633 -52.43 9.41 -14.32
CA GLU A 633 -53.56 8.82 -15.05
C GLU A 633 -53.36 7.30 -15.25
N GLN A 634 -52.14 6.89 -15.62
CA GLN A 634 -51.83 5.49 -15.93
C GLN A 634 -51.41 4.67 -14.70
N LYS A 635 -51.35 5.26 -13.50
CA LYS A 635 -50.80 4.62 -12.30
C LYS A 635 -49.40 4.04 -12.55
N ALA A 636 -48.56 4.85 -13.17
CA ALA A 636 -47.25 4.48 -13.70
C ALA A 636 -46.15 5.40 -13.19
N VAL A 637 -44.93 5.10 -13.55
CA VAL A 637 -43.71 5.93 -13.33
C VAL A 637 -42.89 6.02 -14.62
N SER A 638 -42.14 7.08 -14.80
CA SER A 638 -41.18 7.21 -15.90
C SER A 638 -39.76 7.20 -15.32
N PRO A 639 -39.11 6.00 -15.22
CA PRO A 639 -37.78 5.87 -14.65
C PRO A 639 -36.72 6.42 -15.58
N ARG A 640 -35.72 7.08 -15.00
CA ARG A 640 -34.48 7.51 -15.64
C ARG A 640 -33.31 6.92 -14.87
N ARG A 641 -32.47 6.16 -15.55
CA ARG A 641 -31.29 5.54 -14.93
C ARG A 641 -30.12 6.52 -14.89
N HIS A 642 -29.36 6.54 -13.78
CA HIS A 642 -28.18 7.39 -13.67
C HIS A 642 -27.04 6.88 -14.57
N GLY A 643 -26.29 7.81 -15.20
CA GLY A 643 -25.06 7.50 -15.95
C GLY A 643 -25.24 7.12 -17.43
N GLU A 644 -26.44 6.95 -17.93
CA GLU A 644 -26.71 6.53 -19.33
C GLU A 644 -27.03 7.70 -20.29
N GLY A 645 -26.73 8.93 -19.94
CA GLY A 645 -26.90 10.11 -20.79
C GLY A 645 -28.38 10.48 -21.03
N LYS A 646 -28.67 11.12 -22.20
CA LYS A 646 -30.04 11.50 -22.55
C LYS A 646 -30.94 10.32 -22.90
N ASP A 647 -30.36 9.18 -23.24
CA ASP A 647 -31.06 7.95 -23.65
C ASP A 647 -31.45 7.04 -22.47
N ALA A 648 -31.24 7.50 -21.24
CA ALA A 648 -31.55 6.77 -20.00
C ALA A 648 -33.04 6.67 -19.67
N GLU A 649 -33.93 7.22 -20.49
CA GLU A 649 -35.38 7.17 -20.30
C GLU A 649 -35.89 5.75 -20.66
N MET A 650 -36.38 5.04 -19.65
CA MET A 650 -36.91 3.67 -19.81
C MET A 650 -38.35 3.64 -20.32
N GLY A 651 -38.91 4.83 -20.66
CA GLY A 651 -40.32 4.97 -20.96
C GLY A 651 -41.21 4.90 -19.73
N THR A 652 -42.53 4.92 -19.93
CA THR A 652 -43.51 4.83 -18.83
C THR A 652 -43.74 3.37 -18.49
N LEU A 653 -43.57 2.99 -17.23
CA LEU A 653 -43.75 1.65 -16.71
C LEU A 653 -44.82 1.62 -15.63
N ALA A 654 -45.64 0.56 -15.59
CA ALA A 654 -46.52 0.33 -14.47
C ALA A 654 -45.68 0.26 -13.15
N LEU A 655 -46.18 0.89 -12.08
CA LEU A 655 -45.45 0.96 -10.82
C LEU A 655 -45.09 -0.43 -10.29
N ALA A 656 -45.97 -1.43 -10.39
CA ALA A 656 -45.67 -2.80 -9.96
C ALA A 656 -44.50 -3.43 -10.73
N THR A 657 -44.45 -3.26 -12.06
CA THR A 657 -43.41 -3.78 -12.91
C THR A 657 -42.07 -3.15 -12.58
N PHE A 658 -42.00 -1.83 -12.40
CA PHE A 658 -40.78 -1.16 -12.00
C PHE A 658 -40.32 -1.59 -10.60
N ALA A 659 -41.24 -1.70 -9.65
CA ALA A 659 -40.92 -2.14 -8.29
C ALA A 659 -40.35 -3.58 -8.26
N ASP A 660 -40.86 -4.49 -9.09
CA ASP A 660 -40.30 -5.85 -9.21
C ASP A 660 -38.90 -5.87 -9.85
N GLN A 661 -38.68 -5.01 -10.85
CA GLN A 661 -37.34 -4.82 -11.42
C GLN A 661 -36.36 -4.27 -10.40
N LEU A 662 -36.73 -3.19 -9.71
CA LEU A 662 -35.88 -2.55 -8.69
C LEU A 662 -35.57 -3.51 -7.54
N ALA A 663 -36.54 -4.32 -7.12
CA ALA A 663 -36.35 -5.33 -6.08
C ALA A 663 -35.31 -6.38 -6.48
N LYS A 664 -35.30 -6.82 -7.74
CA LYS A 664 -34.26 -7.76 -8.25
C LYS A 664 -32.86 -7.12 -8.23
N GLU A 665 -32.73 -5.88 -8.69
CA GLU A 665 -31.47 -5.15 -8.69
C GLU A 665 -31.00 -4.78 -7.26
N ALA A 666 -31.92 -4.72 -6.29
CA ALA A 666 -31.62 -4.46 -4.89
C ALA A 666 -31.13 -5.70 -4.12
N MET A 667 -31.15 -6.88 -4.73
CA MET A 667 -30.64 -8.10 -4.08
C MET A 667 -29.11 -8.08 -3.97
N VAL A 668 -28.59 -8.52 -2.82
CA VAL A 668 -27.15 -8.69 -2.60
C VAL A 668 -26.63 -9.76 -3.56
N PRO A 669 -25.56 -9.48 -4.34
CA PRO A 669 -25.11 -10.35 -5.43
C PRO A 669 -24.24 -11.55 -4.98
N TYR A 670 -23.93 -11.73 -3.68
CA TYR A 670 -23.06 -12.78 -3.14
C TYR A 670 -23.57 -13.47 -1.88
#